data_df0f7bf1ab6c403c9a42ce3041c69f33
#
_entry.id   df0f7bf1ab6c403c9a42ce3041c69f33
#
_cell.length_a   1.000
_cell.length_b   1.000
_cell.length_c   1.000
_cell.angle_alpha   90.00
_cell.angle_beta   90.00
_cell.angle_gamma   90.00
#
_symmetry.space_group_name_H-M   'P 1'
#
loop_
_entity.id
_entity.type
_entity.pdbx_description
1 polymer ?
#
loop_
_entity_poly.entity_id
_entity_poly.type
_entity_poly.pdbx_seq_one_letter_code
_entity_poly.pdbx_strand_id
1 'polypeptide(L)'
;MPPKFKIKPSATPRPGTASAAAPRPGAAARSAGRTLVIVESPAKCQKIESYLGKDKYTCLASFGHIREIADGLKSIDVDNEFAIKFAIMSSKQAQVAKLRAAIADATEVILATDDDREGEAIAWHLCQVFNLSVLTTKRIIFHEITEPALKAAVAAPRTIDMSLVLAQQARQVLDLVVGYKISPVLWTYVSHTNLSAGRCQTPALRLIYDNYKEIESSTATMVYSVSGIFTKLNLTFHLSIEIESPESLERFIQETAAAPDAGFRAMICNGGVPKKSTKAPPRPYSTSTLQQAASNDLHLSPKDTMFVAQKLYEQGYITYMRTDSKVYSSEFVAKACDYIRKRFGGADASDGDLIGNLSSVTSGSSSSSSKDAEATAAHEAIRPTDISRTLLPQSCHPREHRLYSMIHRNTLESIMAPAICQTLTMAISSPVSVRVNGKDTECEYRYTAEQIIRPGWKLVAGGYDKDAKEYTYFASIASISSSSSSTSTVLSAPFKRIMTKCSLRNTKSHYTESGLVQLLEKMGIGRPSTFSSLIDKIQERGYVKLQDIRGKSLECREFVLTEDKKIESKTEVREIGGESRKLVIQPLGMVVIEFLLEHFAPLFEYEFTKNMENQLDEIATGGMVWHELCYKCWFDVAAQLQELKERGVVKEEIQIDDRHSYILGRNGPVIRCRVTDANSDASDDCASSASASDGDGGDAPLPAKKTKPKFIFKSVRPDLEYSKILRGEYSLAYMLGEAEEGGGGGGGGGGGTSSTAPVAVAGGGRFMGQHQGQDVIIKSGKYGAYVVWGSTNISLKPLLGGGGGGNVPSIPAPGAGGKCSKYTPKSKSTTNQKSEFDLTLEDVVKFIERNSAPVVVVEDGDGEPSASSVASTGTPFQGQVLRTIDENTTIRYGRYGPYIFHKTAKMSKPAFVALKGFPEVHGNYITCDAGVLREWIAAAGAGEGAAPKPKPKFGFFKKK
;
A
#
# COMPACT_ATOMS: atom_id res chain seq x y z
N MET A 1 -28.64 18.38 35.26
CA MET A 1 -29.89 17.84 34.67
C MET A 1 -30.09 18.48 33.33
N PRO A 2 -30.11 17.78 32.21
CA PRO A 2 -30.38 18.33 30.88
C PRO A 2 -31.86 18.64 30.70
N PRO A 3 -32.25 19.67 29.96
CA PRO A 3 -33.65 20.06 29.78
C PRO A 3 -34.41 19.02 28.97
N LYS A 4 -35.56 18.60 29.50
CA LYS A 4 -36.50 17.71 28.81
C LYS A 4 -37.18 18.44 27.67
N PHE A 5 -36.85 18.09 26.44
CA PHE A 5 -37.61 18.51 25.26
C PHE A 5 -38.89 17.68 25.11
N LYS A 6 -40.05 18.38 25.03
CA LYS A 6 -41.33 17.77 24.75
C LYS A 6 -41.42 17.49 23.25
N ILE A 7 -41.51 16.21 22.89
CA ILE A 7 -41.78 15.75 21.54
C ILE A 7 -43.25 16.01 21.24
N LYS A 8 -43.56 16.83 20.23
CA LYS A 8 -44.87 16.92 19.59
C LYS A 8 -45.00 15.79 18.58
N PRO A 9 -46.12 15.03 18.55
CA PRO A 9 -46.29 14.01 17.53
C PRO A 9 -46.49 14.65 16.16
N SER A 10 -45.68 14.17 15.18
CA SER A 10 -45.76 14.60 13.79
C SER A 10 -47.08 14.17 13.16
N ALA A 11 -47.74 15.13 12.52
CA ALA A 11 -48.95 14.90 11.79
C ALA A 11 -48.69 14.05 10.52
N THR A 12 -49.41 12.97 10.36
CA THR A 12 -49.49 12.19 9.10
C THR A 12 -49.89 13.11 7.93
N PRO A 13 -49.20 13.05 6.79
CA PRO A 13 -49.61 13.81 5.60
C PRO A 13 -50.91 13.21 5.04
N ARG A 14 -51.96 14.07 4.91
CA ARG A 14 -53.17 13.73 4.21
C ARG A 14 -52.89 13.43 2.74
N PRO A 15 -53.58 12.41 2.11
CA PRO A 15 -53.42 12.13 0.70
C PRO A 15 -54.02 13.29 -0.13
N GLY A 16 -53.14 13.99 -0.84
CA GLY A 16 -53.54 15.00 -1.85
C GLY A 16 -54.19 14.29 -3.04
N THR A 17 -55.37 14.74 -3.37
CA THR A 17 -56.15 14.34 -4.52
C THR A 17 -55.35 14.42 -5.80
N ALA A 18 -55.02 13.28 -6.41
CA ALA A 18 -54.44 13.19 -7.73
C ALA A 18 -55.47 13.65 -8.77
N SER A 19 -55.25 14.82 -9.36
CA SER A 19 -55.95 15.26 -10.59
C SER A 19 -55.45 14.36 -11.72
N ALA A 20 -56.38 13.56 -12.26
CA ALA A 20 -56.16 12.72 -13.43
C ALA A 20 -55.85 13.62 -14.66
N ALA A 21 -54.63 13.63 -15.10
CA ALA A 21 -54.26 14.20 -16.38
C ALA A 21 -54.71 13.29 -17.51
N ALA A 22 -55.51 13.84 -18.42
CA ALA A 22 -56.02 13.17 -19.60
C ALA A 22 -54.92 12.56 -20.49
N PRO A 23 -55.18 11.42 -21.16
CA PRO A 23 -54.19 10.82 -22.06
C PRO A 23 -53.96 11.67 -23.30
N ARG A 24 -52.68 11.98 -23.59
CA ARG A 24 -52.27 12.64 -24.83
C ARG A 24 -52.48 11.72 -26.02
N PRO A 25 -53.12 12.16 -27.11
CA PRO A 25 -53.27 11.39 -28.33
C PRO A 25 -52.00 11.45 -29.16
N GLY A 26 -51.53 10.35 -29.70
CA GLY A 26 -50.50 10.27 -30.71
C GLY A 26 -49.25 9.50 -30.31
N ALA A 27 -49.36 8.20 -29.97
CA ALA A 27 -48.25 7.29 -30.05
C ALA A 27 -48.15 6.74 -31.48
N ALA A 28 -47.36 7.43 -32.33
CA ALA A 28 -46.78 6.79 -33.52
C ALA A 28 -45.96 5.58 -33.04
N ALA A 29 -46.11 4.45 -33.70
CA ALA A 29 -45.37 3.21 -33.42
C ALA A 29 -43.87 3.49 -33.32
N ARG A 30 -43.33 3.62 -32.11
CA ARG A 30 -41.89 3.68 -31.86
C ARG A 30 -41.32 2.32 -32.26
N SER A 31 -40.30 2.32 -33.10
CA SER A 31 -39.45 1.15 -33.33
C SER A 31 -39.13 0.51 -31.97
N ALA A 32 -39.26 -0.82 -31.85
CA ALA A 32 -39.06 -1.53 -30.61
C ALA A 32 -37.70 -1.13 -29.97
N GLY A 33 -37.79 -0.21 -28.99
CA GLY A 33 -36.62 0.27 -28.26
C GLY A 33 -36.03 -0.88 -27.46
N ARG A 34 -34.70 -0.88 -27.24
CA ARG A 34 -34.02 -1.88 -26.41
C ARG A 34 -34.17 -1.56 -24.94
N THR A 35 -34.07 -2.58 -24.11
CA THR A 35 -33.95 -2.40 -22.65
C THR A 35 -32.55 -1.87 -22.33
N LEU A 36 -32.47 -0.76 -21.60
CA LEU A 36 -31.22 -0.15 -21.16
C LEU A 36 -30.79 -0.71 -19.81
N VAL A 37 -29.63 -1.35 -19.76
CA VAL A 37 -28.97 -1.78 -18.52
C VAL A 37 -27.92 -0.74 -18.13
N ILE A 38 -28.00 -0.21 -16.91
CA ILE A 38 -27.01 0.76 -16.41
C ILE A 38 -26.17 0.11 -15.33
N VAL A 39 -24.85 0.05 -15.57
CA VAL A 39 -23.83 -0.46 -14.65
C VAL A 39 -22.93 0.67 -14.18
N GLU A 40 -22.06 0.43 -13.22
CA GLU A 40 -21.10 1.44 -12.76
C GLU A 40 -19.80 1.51 -13.56
N SER A 41 -19.36 0.36 -14.13
CA SER A 41 -18.07 0.26 -14.84
C SER A 41 -18.25 -0.10 -16.32
N PRO A 42 -17.58 0.59 -17.27
CA PRO A 42 -17.67 0.29 -18.70
C PRO A 42 -17.11 -1.10 -19.06
N ALA A 43 -16.20 -1.65 -18.25
CA ALA A 43 -15.61 -2.96 -18.49
C ALA A 43 -16.66 -4.10 -18.46
N LYS A 44 -17.77 -3.92 -17.72
CA LYS A 44 -18.86 -4.89 -17.62
C LYS A 44 -19.77 -4.87 -18.85
N CYS A 45 -19.92 -3.70 -19.52
CA CYS A 45 -20.94 -3.49 -20.55
C CYS A 45 -20.92 -4.53 -21.67
N GLN A 46 -19.74 -4.74 -22.27
CA GLN A 46 -19.61 -5.60 -23.42
C GLN A 46 -20.01 -7.06 -23.13
N LYS A 47 -19.64 -7.57 -21.96
CA LYS A 47 -19.99 -8.92 -21.54
C LYS A 47 -21.48 -9.07 -21.23
N ILE A 48 -22.04 -8.12 -20.50
CA ILE A 48 -23.47 -8.13 -20.14
C ILE A 48 -24.32 -8.09 -21.42
N GLU A 49 -24.02 -7.21 -22.38
CA GLU A 49 -24.69 -7.19 -23.68
C GLU A 49 -24.58 -8.50 -24.44
N SER A 50 -23.38 -9.11 -24.41
CA SER A 50 -23.13 -10.39 -25.08
C SER A 50 -23.96 -11.53 -24.50
N TYR A 51 -24.12 -11.57 -23.17
CA TYR A 51 -24.85 -12.64 -22.49
C TYR A 51 -26.37 -12.44 -22.50
N LEU A 52 -26.85 -11.20 -22.47
CA LEU A 52 -28.27 -10.90 -22.50
C LEU A 52 -28.86 -10.80 -23.92
N GLY A 53 -28.01 -10.60 -24.94
CA GLY A 53 -28.38 -10.42 -26.35
C GLY A 53 -28.40 -8.94 -26.77
N LYS A 54 -27.52 -8.57 -27.68
CA LYS A 54 -27.32 -7.19 -28.19
C LYS A 54 -28.52 -6.64 -28.96
N ASP A 55 -29.37 -7.48 -29.44
CA ASP A 55 -30.64 -7.15 -30.12
C ASP A 55 -31.71 -6.61 -29.16
N LYS A 56 -31.72 -7.09 -27.92
CA LYS A 56 -32.72 -6.75 -26.90
C LYS A 56 -32.20 -5.75 -25.84
N TYR A 57 -30.92 -5.81 -25.51
CA TYR A 57 -30.31 -5.04 -24.44
C TYR A 57 -29.20 -4.13 -24.92
N THR A 58 -29.14 -2.94 -24.36
CA THR A 58 -28.02 -2.01 -24.47
C THR A 58 -27.48 -1.73 -23.08
N CYS A 59 -26.17 -1.83 -22.89
CA CYS A 59 -25.53 -1.60 -21.60
C CYS A 59 -24.68 -0.32 -21.61
N LEU A 60 -24.89 0.55 -20.63
CA LEU A 60 -24.11 1.77 -20.45
C LEU A 60 -23.61 1.88 -19.02
N ALA A 61 -22.46 2.54 -18.83
CA ALA A 61 -21.88 2.74 -17.51
C ALA A 61 -22.10 4.16 -16.98
N SER A 62 -22.32 4.30 -15.67
CA SER A 62 -22.31 5.60 -14.97
C SER A 62 -20.89 6.11 -14.67
N PHE A 63 -19.88 5.24 -14.73
CA PHE A 63 -18.50 5.49 -14.28
C PHE A 63 -18.43 5.82 -12.77
N GLY A 64 -19.19 5.09 -11.94
CA GLY A 64 -19.31 5.31 -10.50
C GLY A 64 -20.40 6.36 -10.17
N HIS A 65 -20.26 7.03 -9.04
CA HIS A 65 -21.20 8.08 -8.62
C HIS A 65 -21.27 9.23 -9.62
N ILE A 66 -22.50 9.72 -9.87
CA ILE A 66 -22.78 10.85 -10.75
C ILE A 66 -23.11 12.14 -9.98
N ARG A 67 -23.41 12.01 -8.67
CA ARG A 67 -23.63 13.11 -7.74
C ARG A 67 -22.65 13.05 -6.58
N GLU A 68 -22.38 14.21 -6.00
CA GLU A 68 -21.61 14.38 -4.77
C GLU A 68 -22.35 15.36 -3.84
N ILE A 69 -21.96 15.42 -2.56
CA ILE A 69 -22.47 16.41 -1.62
C ILE A 69 -21.97 17.77 -2.07
N ALA A 70 -22.88 18.75 -2.31
CA ALA A 70 -22.59 19.95 -3.07
C ALA A 70 -21.49 20.85 -2.46
N ASP A 71 -21.53 21.09 -1.15
CA ASP A 71 -20.61 22.01 -0.44
C ASP A 71 -20.25 21.47 0.97
N GLY A 72 -19.81 20.22 1.02
CA GLY A 72 -19.40 19.57 2.27
C GLY A 72 -20.47 19.67 3.37
N LEU A 73 -20.06 19.98 4.61
CA LEU A 73 -20.99 20.10 5.75
C LEU A 73 -22.08 21.16 5.59
N LYS A 74 -21.87 22.21 4.77
CA LYS A 74 -22.90 23.24 4.53
C LYS A 74 -24.10 22.73 3.75
N SER A 75 -23.94 21.61 3.07
CA SER A 75 -25.00 20.95 2.31
C SER A 75 -25.75 19.88 3.10
N ILE A 76 -25.50 19.80 4.41
CA ILE A 76 -26.20 18.91 5.34
C ILE A 76 -27.01 19.78 6.28
N ASP A 77 -28.34 19.61 6.24
CA ASP A 77 -29.27 20.30 7.11
C ASP A 77 -29.46 19.51 8.41
N VAL A 78 -28.70 19.90 9.45
CA VAL A 78 -28.68 19.20 10.74
C VAL A 78 -30.03 19.28 11.44
N ASP A 79 -30.75 20.41 11.31
CA ASP A 79 -32.03 20.64 11.98
C ASP A 79 -33.20 19.90 11.29
N ASN A 80 -32.98 19.46 10.04
CA ASN A 80 -33.96 18.74 9.24
C ASN A 80 -33.44 17.29 8.95
N GLU A 81 -33.31 16.49 10.00
CA GLU A 81 -32.95 15.04 9.92
C GLU A 81 -31.71 14.75 9.07
N PHE A 82 -30.71 15.66 9.08
CA PHE A 82 -29.52 15.58 8.25
C PHE A 82 -29.79 15.48 6.73
N ALA A 83 -30.85 16.13 6.25
CA ALA A 83 -31.17 16.17 4.84
C ALA A 83 -29.97 16.66 4.00
N ILE A 84 -29.58 15.86 3.00
CA ILE A 84 -28.37 16.07 2.21
C ILE A 84 -28.72 16.73 0.87
N LYS A 85 -28.05 17.84 0.56
CA LYS A 85 -28.13 18.50 -0.75
C LYS A 85 -27.04 17.96 -1.67
N PHE A 86 -27.44 17.21 -2.69
CA PHE A 86 -26.55 16.66 -3.70
C PHE A 86 -26.49 17.51 -4.96
N ALA A 87 -25.32 17.56 -5.60
CA ALA A 87 -25.10 18.17 -6.91
C ALA A 87 -24.51 17.17 -7.90
N ILE A 88 -24.78 17.34 -9.19
CA ILE A 88 -24.13 16.55 -10.24
C ILE A 88 -22.67 16.97 -10.33
N MET A 89 -21.77 16.00 -10.26
CA MET A 89 -20.34 16.23 -10.40
C MET A 89 -20.01 16.88 -11.75
N SER A 90 -19.20 17.93 -11.75
CA SER A 90 -18.84 18.67 -12.97
C SER A 90 -18.15 17.77 -14.02
N SER A 91 -17.36 16.80 -13.57
CA SER A 91 -16.70 15.79 -14.41
C SER A 91 -17.66 14.77 -15.05
N LYS A 92 -18.90 14.66 -14.56
CA LYS A 92 -19.90 13.67 -15.01
C LYS A 92 -20.99 14.24 -15.90
N GLN A 93 -21.03 15.54 -16.14
CA GLN A 93 -22.08 16.17 -16.94
C GLN A 93 -22.26 15.57 -18.33
N ALA A 94 -21.15 15.29 -19.04
CA ALA A 94 -21.21 14.65 -20.36
C ALA A 94 -21.79 13.24 -20.31
N GLN A 95 -21.44 12.46 -19.26
CA GLN A 95 -21.98 11.12 -19.08
C GLN A 95 -23.46 11.12 -18.70
N VAL A 96 -23.85 12.06 -17.85
CA VAL A 96 -25.26 12.27 -17.49
C VAL A 96 -26.10 12.62 -18.73
N ALA A 97 -25.58 13.51 -19.61
CA ALA A 97 -26.26 13.82 -20.86
C ALA A 97 -26.42 12.60 -21.78
N LYS A 98 -25.37 11.76 -21.89
CA LYS A 98 -25.41 10.52 -22.65
C LYS A 98 -26.42 9.53 -22.10
N LEU A 99 -26.43 9.33 -20.79
CA LEU A 99 -27.40 8.43 -20.12
C LEU A 99 -28.82 8.95 -20.28
N ARG A 100 -29.05 10.27 -20.16
CA ARG A 100 -30.37 10.89 -20.36
C ARG A 100 -30.94 10.62 -21.75
N ALA A 101 -30.11 10.76 -22.79
CA ALA A 101 -30.50 10.44 -24.17
C ALA A 101 -30.87 8.94 -24.31
N ALA A 102 -30.02 8.06 -23.77
CA ALA A 102 -30.26 6.61 -23.84
C ALA A 102 -31.52 6.17 -23.08
N ILE A 103 -31.80 6.78 -21.91
CA ILE A 103 -33.02 6.52 -21.13
C ILE A 103 -34.28 6.98 -21.90
N ALA A 104 -34.20 8.10 -22.63
CA ALA A 104 -35.31 8.59 -23.43
C ALA A 104 -35.67 7.65 -24.62
N ASP A 105 -34.65 6.97 -25.17
CA ASP A 105 -34.79 6.03 -26.28
C ASP A 105 -35.12 4.59 -25.83
N ALA A 106 -34.96 4.28 -24.53
CA ALA A 106 -35.15 2.95 -23.99
C ALA A 106 -36.62 2.62 -23.77
N THR A 107 -37.01 1.35 -23.96
CA THR A 107 -38.32 0.83 -23.57
C THR A 107 -38.41 0.61 -22.08
N GLU A 108 -37.32 0.20 -21.47
CA GLU A 108 -37.23 -0.12 -20.05
C GLU A 108 -35.79 0.19 -19.55
N VAL A 109 -35.67 0.59 -18.28
CA VAL A 109 -34.39 0.82 -17.62
C VAL A 109 -34.19 -0.19 -16.49
N ILE A 110 -33.05 -0.88 -16.50
CA ILE A 110 -32.62 -1.81 -15.47
C ILE A 110 -31.34 -1.26 -14.84
N LEU A 111 -31.33 -1.12 -13.53
CA LEU A 111 -30.14 -0.74 -12.77
C LEU A 111 -29.39 -1.98 -12.33
N ALA A 112 -28.10 -2.07 -12.67
CA ALA A 112 -27.27 -3.27 -12.53
C ALA A 112 -25.90 -2.95 -11.93
N THR A 113 -25.88 -2.04 -10.95
CA THR A 113 -24.68 -1.69 -10.17
C THR A 113 -24.32 -2.82 -9.21
N ASP A 114 -23.11 -2.83 -8.64
CA ASP A 114 -22.64 -3.88 -7.74
C ASP A 114 -23.52 -4.07 -6.51
N ASP A 115 -23.45 -5.24 -5.89
CA ASP A 115 -24.23 -5.59 -4.71
C ASP A 115 -23.50 -5.16 -3.44
N ASP A 116 -23.34 -3.85 -3.26
CA ASP A 116 -22.87 -3.25 -2.02
C ASP A 116 -23.59 -1.89 -1.79
N ARG A 117 -23.36 -1.28 -0.62
CA ARG A 117 -23.99 0.01 -0.25
C ARG A 117 -23.64 1.11 -1.25
N GLU A 118 -22.46 1.09 -1.85
CA GLU A 118 -22.03 2.07 -2.85
C GLU A 118 -22.78 1.87 -4.16
N GLY A 119 -22.95 0.61 -4.62
CA GLY A 119 -23.72 0.30 -5.81
C GLY A 119 -25.20 0.64 -5.65
N GLU A 120 -25.78 0.40 -4.48
CA GLU A 120 -27.18 0.77 -4.19
C GLU A 120 -27.38 2.30 -4.18
N ALA A 121 -26.43 3.05 -3.59
CA ALA A 121 -26.44 4.51 -3.62
C ALA A 121 -26.25 5.07 -5.04
N ILE A 122 -25.40 4.45 -5.88
CA ILE A 122 -25.28 4.83 -7.31
C ILE A 122 -26.61 4.63 -8.03
N ALA A 123 -27.28 3.49 -7.83
CA ALA A 123 -28.59 3.23 -8.41
C ALA A 123 -29.64 4.27 -7.98
N TRP A 124 -29.68 4.59 -6.69
CA TRP A 124 -30.55 5.65 -6.17
C TRP A 124 -30.22 7.03 -6.76
N HIS A 125 -28.94 7.40 -6.89
CA HIS A 125 -28.53 8.65 -7.54
C HIS A 125 -28.96 8.72 -9.01
N LEU A 126 -28.93 7.60 -9.73
CA LEU A 126 -29.44 7.51 -11.11
C LEU A 126 -30.95 7.78 -11.14
N CYS A 127 -31.73 7.15 -10.24
CA CYS A 127 -33.17 7.41 -10.14
C CYS A 127 -33.47 8.90 -9.91
N GLN A 128 -32.75 9.51 -8.97
CA GLN A 128 -32.96 10.93 -8.63
C GLN A 128 -32.61 11.89 -9.79
N VAL A 129 -31.54 11.65 -10.55
CA VAL A 129 -31.10 12.52 -11.65
C VAL A 129 -31.99 12.39 -12.89
N PHE A 130 -32.53 11.20 -13.12
CA PHE A 130 -33.31 10.91 -14.32
C PHE A 130 -34.81 10.84 -14.06
N ASN A 131 -35.28 11.17 -12.83
CA ASN A 131 -36.68 11.12 -12.40
C ASN A 131 -37.29 9.73 -12.61
N LEU A 132 -36.52 8.68 -12.32
CA LEU A 132 -36.99 7.30 -12.31
C LEU A 132 -37.61 7.00 -10.95
N SER A 133 -38.71 6.23 -10.92
CA SER A 133 -39.35 5.84 -9.65
C SER A 133 -38.49 4.80 -8.91
N VAL A 134 -38.09 5.11 -7.69
CA VAL A 134 -37.37 4.18 -6.81
C VAL A 134 -38.17 2.90 -6.52
N LEU A 135 -39.50 3.03 -6.47
CA LEU A 135 -40.39 1.95 -6.13
C LEU A 135 -40.69 0.96 -7.29
N THR A 136 -40.46 1.39 -8.55
CA THR A 136 -40.82 0.61 -9.73
C THR A 136 -39.70 0.34 -10.69
N THR A 137 -38.56 1.10 -10.60
CA THR A 137 -37.42 0.84 -11.47
C THR A 137 -36.75 -0.47 -11.09
N LYS A 138 -36.58 -1.32 -12.09
CA LYS A 138 -35.94 -2.62 -11.89
C LYS A 138 -34.49 -2.50 -11.47
N ARG A 139 -34.14 -3.18 -10.40
CA ARG A 139 -32.79 -3.34 -9.87
C ARG A 139 -32.43 -4.81 -9.93
N ILE A 140 -31.34 -5.18 -10.60
CA ILE A 140 -30.82 -6.54 -10.62
C ILE A 140 -29.51 -6.63 -9.87
N ILE A 141 -29.32 -7.75 -9.20
CA ILE A 141 -28.11 -8.08 -8.43
C ILE A 141 -27.52 -9.37 -8.99
N PHE A 142 -26.22 -9.40 -9.10
CA PHE A 142 -25.45 -10.59 -9.47
C PHE A 142 -24.07 -10.55 -8.81
N HIS A 143 -23.65 -11.70 -8.30
CA HIS A 143 -22.35 -11.86 -7.63
C HIS A 143 -21.27 -12.32 -8.60
N GLU A 144 -21.61 -12.68 -9.83
CA GLU A 144 -20.71 -13.07 -10.91
C GLU A 144 -21.24 -12.65 -12.28
N ILE A 145 -20.33 -12.33 -13.19
CA ILE A 145 -20.69 -11.93 -14.55
C ILE A 145 -20.62 -13.16 -15.47
N THR A 146 -21.63 -14.00 -15.33
CA THR A 146 -21.87 -15.21 -16.13
C THR A 146 -23.26 -15.16 -16.79
N GLU A 147 -23.42 -15.87 -17.90
CA GLU A 147 -24.70 -15.89 -18.62
C GLU A 147 -25.85 -16.39 -17.76
N PRO A 148 -25.74 -17.54 -17.02
CA PRO A 148 -26.81 -18.01 -16.14
C PRO A 148 -27.18 -17.02 -15.04
N ALA A 149 -26.18 -16.44 -14.35
CA ALA A 149 -26.42 -15.51 -13.26
C ALA A 149 -27.13 -14.23 -13.74
N LEU A 150 -26.71 -13.68 -14.88
CA LEU A 150 -27.34 -12.49 -15.46
C LEU A 150 -28.76 -12.75 -15.93
N LYS A 151 -29.04 -13.91 -16.57
CA LYS A 151 -30.41 -14.28 -16.98
C LYS A 151 -31.31 -14.50 -15.77
N ALA A 152 -30.81 -15.13 -14.72
CA ALA A 152 -31.56 -15.31 -13.48
C ALA A 152 -31.87 -13.97 -12.80
N ALA A 153 -30.88 -13.05 -12.74
CA ALA A 153 -31.08 -11.73 -12.17
C ALA A 153 -32.11 -10.89 -12.95
N VAL A 154 -32.10 -10.95 -14.29
CA VAL A 154 -33.10 -10.26 -15.12
C VAL A 154 -34.48 -10.87 -14.96
N ALA A 155 -34.60 -12.18 -14.74
CA ALA A 155 -35.87 -12.86 -14.50
C ALA A 155 -36.49 -12.55 -13.13
N ALA A 156 -35.68 -12.22 -12.13
CA ALA A 156 -36.11 -11.90 -10.76
C ALA A 156 -35.56 -10.53 -10.29
N PRO A 157 -35.96 -9.41 -10.92
CA PRO A 157 -35.53 -8.10 -10.50
C PRO A 157 -36.16 -7.70 -9.18
N ARG A 158 -35.41 -6.90 -8.37
CA ARG A 158 -35.94 -6.20 -7.18
C ARG A 158 -36.12 -4.71 -7.43
N THR A 159 -36.54 -3.97 -6.42
CA THR A 159 -36.44 -2.51 -6.36
C THR A 159 -35.20 -2.08 -5.54
N ILE A 160 -34.91 -0.79 -5.50
CA ILE A 160 -33.81 -0.25 -4.68
C ILE A 160 -34.12 -0.47 -3.20
N ASP A 161 -33.12 -0.96 -2.47
CA ASP A 161 -33.17 -1.08 -1.02
C ASP A 161 -32.76 0.26 -0.38
N MET A 162 -33.74 0.96 0.16
CA MET A 162 -33.53 2.27 0.78
C MET A 162 -32.72 2.19 2.08
N SER A 163 -32.74 1.05 2.79
CA SER A 163 -31.93 0.87 4.00
C SER A 163 -30.44 0.89 3.69
N LEU A 164 -30.03 0.21 2.60
CA LEU A 164 -28.65 0.25 2.10
C LEU A 164 -28.24 1.67 1.65
N VAL A 165 -29.16 2.40 0.96
CA VAL A 165 -28.91 3.80 0.56
C VAL A 165 -28.71 4.69 1.78
N LEU A 166 -29.58 4.56 2.79
CA LEU A 166 -29.51 5.38 4.01
C LEU A 166 -28.26 5.05 4.85
N ALA A 167 -27.86 3.78 4.90
CA ALA A 167 -26.61 3.39 5.55
C ALA A 167 -25.38 4.00 4.86
N GLN A 168 -25.39 4.08 3.52
CA GLN A 168 -24.32 4.76 2.76
C GLN A 168 -24.33 6.26 3.00
N GLN A 169 -25.51 6.92 3.03
CA GLN A 169 -25.63 8.34 3.34
C GLN A 169 -25.19 8.63 4.78
N ALA A 170 -25.62 7.84 5.76
CA ALA A 170 -25.16 7.95 7.15
C ALA A 170 -23.64 7.92 7.22
N ARG A 171 -23.02 6.96 6.55
CA ARG A 171 -21.56 6.85 6.49
C ARG A 171 -20.90 8.10 5.90
N GLN A 172 -21.43 8.64 4.80
CA GLN A 172 -20.90 9.88 4.22
C GLN A 172 -21.00 11.05 5.19
N VAL A 173 -22.13 11.21 5.89
CA VAL A 173 -22.34 12.24 6.90
C VAL A 173 -21.34 12.09 8.05
N LEU A 174 -21.19 10.89 8.61
CA LEU A 174 -20.25 10.61 9.69
C LEU A 174 -18.80 10.95 9.30
N ASP A 175 -18.37 10.52 8.11
CA ASP A 175 -17.02 10.78 7.60
C ASP A 175 -16.81 12.28 7.36
N LEU A 176 -17.84 13.04 6.90
CA LEU A 176 -17.77 14.50 6.78
C LEU A 176 -17.76 15.21 8.12
N VAL A 177 -18.61 14.81 9.07
CA VAL A 177 -18.66 15.41 10.41
C VAL A 177 -17.30 15.32 11.09
N VAL A 178 -16.73 14.12 11.20
CA VAL A 178 -15.43 13.91 11.81
C VAL A 178 -14.32 14.62 11.02
N GLY A 179 -14.29 14.43 9.70
CA GLY A 179 -13.24 14.99 8.84
C GLY A 179 -13.22 16.51 8.81
N TYR A 180 -14.37 17.15 8.61
CA TYR A 180 -14.45 18.62 8.45
C TYR A 180 -14.45 19.38 9.77
N LYS A 181 -14.82 18.73 10.87
CA LYS A 181 -14.78 19.39 12.20
C LYS A 181 -13.40 19.24 12.87
N ILE A 182 -12.75 18.08 12.77
CA ILE A 182 -11.50 17.80 13.48
C ILE A 182 -10.27 18.16 12.63
N SER A 183 -10.25 17.91 11.31
CA SER A 183 -9.06 18.22 10.49
C SER A 183 -8.63 19.69 10.54
N PRO A 184 -9.52 20.71 10.55
CA PRO A 184 -9.12 22.10 10.72
C PRO A 184 -8.45 22.39 12.08
N VAL A 185 -8.76 21.62 13.12
CA VAL A 185 -8.11 21.73 14.42
C VAL A 185 -6.64 21.34 14.30
N LEU A 186 -6.35 20.25 13.61
CA LEU A 186 -4.97 19.85 13.33
C LEU A 186 -4.20 20.94 12.55
N TRP A 187 -4.87 21.66 11.64
CA TRP A 187 -4.22 22.74 10.88
C TRP A 187 -3.92 23.96 11.76
N THR A 188 -4.73 24.16 12.79
CA THR A 188 -4.57 25.28 13.72
C THR A 188 -3.47 25.01 14.75
N TYR A 189 -3.49 23.83 15.35
CA TYR A 189 -2.67 23.52 16.52
C TYR A 189 -1.41 22.72 16.21
N VAL A 190 -1.42 21.85 15.20
CA VAL A 190 -0.27 20.99 14.86
C VAL A 190 0.56 21.58 13.72
N SER A 191 0.04 21.65 12.49
CA SER A 191 0.79 22.13 11.32
C SER A 191 -0.14 22.62 10.21
N HIS A 192 0.39 23.45 9.30
CA HIS A 192 -0.38 24.02 8.20
C HIS A 192 -0.71 23.00 7.11
N THR A 193 -2.01 22.82 6.83
CA THR A 193 -2.63 22.18 5.65
C THR A 193 -2.23 20.74 5.31
N ASN A 194 -3.20 19.97 4.83
CA ASN A 194 -3.16 18.56 4.43
C ASN A 194 -3.21 17.52 5.55
N LEU A 195 -3.23 17.90 6.84
CA LEU A 195 -3.50 16.96 7.90
C LEU A 195 -4.98 16.59 7.90
N SER A 196 -5.29 15.36 8.18
CA SER A 196 -6.68 14.90 8.30
C SER A 196 -6.85 13.90 9.43
N ALA A 197 -7.93 14.05 10.16
CA ALA A 197 -8.49 13.03 11.03
C ALA A 197 -9.67 12.37 10.32
N GLY A 198 -9.94 11.11 10.64
CA GLY A 198 -11.06 10.38 10.07
C GLY A 198 -11.47 9.22 10.96
N ARG A 199 -12.76 8.91 10.95
CA ARG A 199 -13.40 7.92 11.81
C ARG A 199 -12.72 6.55 11.85
N CYS A 200 -12.30 6.01 10.70
CA CYS A 200 -11.55 4.74 10.62
C CYS A 200 -10.05 4.97 10.39
N GLN A 201 -9.67 6.09 9.75
CA GLN A 201 -8.27 6.40 9.44
C GLN A 201 -7.44 6.63 10.70
N THR A 202 -7.97 7.37 11.68
CA THR A 202 -7.26 7.68 12.92
C THR A 202 -7.07 6.45 13.81
N PRO A 203 -8.08 5.57 14.04
CA PRO A 203 -7.84 4.30 14.72
C PRO A 203 -6.86 3.37 14.00
N ALA A 204 -6.82 3.37 12.67
CA ALA A 204 -5.82 2.61 11.93
C ALA A 204 -4.39 3.15 12.17
N LEU A 205 -4.22 4.47 12.26
CA LEU A 205 -2.95 5.09 12.64
C LEU A 205 -2.59 4.77 14.10
N ARG A 206 -3.59 4.80 15.01
CA ARG A 206 -3.42 4.46 16.43
C ARG A 206 -2.90 3.04 16.61
N LEU A 207 -3.38 2.05 15.86
CA LEU A 207 -2.87 0.67 15.91
C LEU A 207 -1.37 0.60 15.63
N ILE A 208 -0.89 1.37 14.66
CA ILE A 208 0.55 1.42 14.33
C ILE A 208 1.33 2.16 15.42
N TYR A 209 0.76 3.22 15.99
CA TYR A 209 1.36 3.97 17.10
C TYR A 209 1.46 3.12 18.37
N ASP A 210 0.40 2.43 18.74
CA ASP A 210 0.40 1.54 19.92
C ASP A 210 1.44 0.42 19.76
N ASN A 211 1.52 -0.18 18.56
CA ASN A 211 2.55 -1.15 18.23
C ASN A 211 3.97 -0.57 18.31
N TYR A 212 4.17 0.66 17.85
CA TYR A 212 5.46 1.36 17.97
C TYR A 212 5.85 1.54 19.44
N LYS A 213 4.93 1.99 20.29
CA LYS A 213 5.16 2.12 21.75
C LYS A 213 5.46 0.78 22.42
N GLU A 214 4.77 -0.28 22.02
CA GLU A 214 5.06 -1.63 22.50
C GLU A 214 6.45 -2.13 22.08
N ILE A 215 6.89 -1.82 20.87
CA ILE A 215 8.24 -2.16 20.37
C ILE A 215 9.28 -1.35 21.14
N GLU A 216 9.05 -0.03 21.35
CA GLU A 216 9.97 0.84 22.08
C GLU A 216 10.14 0.39 23.55
N SER A 217 9.06 -0.05 24.19
CA SER A 217 9.08 -0.55 25.57
C SER A 217 9.57 -1.99 25.70
N SER A 218 9.64 -2.76 24.61
CA SER A 218 10.03 -4.15 24.64
C SER A 218 11.53 -4.32 24.86
N THR A 219 11.89 -5.12 25.87
CA THR A 219 13.29 -5.50 26.10
C THR A 219 13.58 -6.80 25.35
N ALA A 220 14.25 -6.69 24.22
CA ALA A 220 14.74 -7.84 23.48
C ALA A 220 15.86 -8.53 24.28
N THR A 221 15.72 -9.83 24.56
CA THR A 221 16.73 -10.63 25.27
C THR A 221 17.51 -11.45 24.26
N MET A 222 18.84 -11.42 24.35
CA MET A 222 19.69 -12.29 23.54
C MET A 222 19.63 -13.72 24.09
N VAL A 223 19.39 -14.68 23.20
CA VAL A 223 19.33 -16.09 23.54
C VAL A 223 20.10 -16.91 22.52
N TYR A 224 20.58 -18.06 22.94
CA TYR A 224 21.31 -19.00 22.12
C TYR A 224 20.51 -20.29 21.95
N SER A 225 20.17 -20.61 20.71
CA SER A 225 19.65 -21.93 20.37
C SER A 225 20.79 -22.90 20.08
N VAL A 226 20.70 -24.09 20.62
CA VAL A 226 21.67 -25.15 20.40
C VAL A 226 21.06 -26.23 19.52
N SER A 227 21.79 -26.67 18.51
CA SER A 227 21.37 -27.76 17.62
C SER A 227 22.47 -28.77 17.44
N GLY A 228 22.10 -30.04 17.28
CA GLY A 228 23.06 -31.13 17.12
C GLY A 228 22.70 -32.09 16.00
N ILE A 229 23.72 -32.67 15.37
CA ILE A 229 23.60 -33.72 14.37
C ILE A 229 24.05 -35.03 14.99
N PHE A 230 23.16 -36.04 15.05
CA PHE A 230 23.41 -37.32 15.74
C PHE A 230 23.19 -38.53 14.82
N THR A 231 22.48 -38.33 13.71
CA THR A 231 22.03 -39.45 12.88
C THR A 231 22.81 -39.53 11.56
N LYS A 232 22.76 -40.73 10.90
CA LYS A 232 23.34 -40.92 9.57
C LYS A 232 22.71 -40.07 8.49
N LEU A 233 21.45 -39.65 8.68
CA LEU A 233 20.75 -38.76 7.77
C LEU A 233 21.10 -37.25 7.96
N ASN A 234 22.01 -36.94 8.89
CA ASN A 234 22.43 -35.58 9.23
C ASN A 234 21.25 -34.66 9.60
N LEU A 235 20.26 -35.20 10.31
CA LEU A 235 19.12 -34.44 10.79
C LEU A 235 19.55 -33.50 11.91
N THR A 236 19.03 -32.26 11.86
CA THR A 236 19.34 -31.24 12.85
C THR A 236 18.33 -31.29 14.00
N PHE A 237 18.77 -31.83 15.13
CA PHE A 237 17.99 -31.88 16.38
C PHE A 237 18.18 -30.59 17.15
N HIS A 238 17.11 -30.02 17.71
CA HIS A 238 17.15 -28.81 18.50
C HIS A 238 17.05 -29.11 19.98
N LEU A 239 17.91 -28.47 20.78
CA LEU A 239 17.85 -28.52 22.23
C LEU A 239 16.52 -27.95 22.73
N SER A 240 15.92 -28.63 23.72
CA SER A 240 14.61 -28.22 24.26
C SER A 240 14.60 -26.88 25.04
N ILE A 241 15.79 -26.38 25.36
CA ILE A 241 15.99 -25.18 26.18
C ILE A 241 16.90 -24.22 25.41
N GLU A 242 16.55 -22.94 25.40
CA GLU A 242 17.42 -21.84 24.92
C GLU A 242 18.28 -21.36 26.10
N ILE A 243 19.52 -20.99 25.83
CA ILE A 243 20.50 -20.52 26.83
C ILE A 243 20.56 -18.98 26.75
N GLU A 244 20.45 -18.31 27.91
CA GLU A 244 20.29 -16.85 27.95
C GLU A 244 21.62 -16.09 28.12
N SER A 245 22.70 -16.74 28.56
CA SER A 245 23.98 -16.05 28.76
C SER A 245 25.12 -16.73 27.97
N PRO A 246 26.07 -15.93 27.44
CA PRO A 246 27.28 -16.45 26.76
C PRO A 246 28.10 -17.36 27.63
N GLU A 247 28.24 -17.05 28.94
CA GLU A 247 29.04 -17.81 29.89
C GLU A 247 28.41 -19.20 30.17
N SER A 248 27.05 -19.21 30.30
CA SER A 248 26.33 -20.47 30.45
C SER A 248 26.44 -21.36 29.21
N LEU A 249 26.42 -20.72 28.02
CA LEU A 249 26.59 -21.39 26.74
C LEU A 249 28.00 -22.03 26.66
N GLU A 250 29.03 -21.24 26.95
CA GLU A 250 30.42 -21.70 26.90
C GLU A 250 30.65 -22.89 27.85
N ARG A 251 30.16 -22.77 29.09
CA ARG A 251 30.21 -23.87 30.07
C ARG A 251 29.48 -25.10 29.54
N PHE A 252 28.24 -24.95 29.03
CA PHE A 252 27.47 -26.06 28.46
C PHE A 252 28.22 -26.78 27.35
N ILE A 253 28.88 -26.04 26.44
CA ILE A 253 29.66 -26.61 25.34
C ILE A 253 30.93 -27.31 25.85
N GLN A 254 31.63 -26.74 26.84
CA GLN A 254 32.82 -27.33 27.46
C GLN A 254 32.47 -28.64 28.19
N GLU A 255 31.43 -28.62 29.02
CA GLU A 255 30.95 -29.81 29.73
C GLU A 255 30.44 -30.89 28.75
N THR A 256 29.78 -30.47 27.64
CA THR A 256 29.34 -31.37 26.57
C THR A 256 30.53 -32.04 25.87
N ALA A 257 31.61 -31.28 25.61
CA ALA A 257 32.84 -31.84 25.01
C ALA A 257 33.54 -32.83 25.94
N ALA A 258 33.53 -32.58 27.24
CA ALA A 258 34.11 -33.47 28.26
C ALA A 258 33.24 -34.71 28.53
N ALA A 259 31.96 -34.67 28.20
CA ALA A 259 31.03 -35.77 28.50
C ALA A 259 31.34 -37.06 27.68
N PRO A 260 31.10 -38.25 28.25
CA PRO A 260 31.25 -39.49 27.51
C PRO A 260 30.18 -39.63 26.42
N ASP A 261 30.53 -40.18 25.27
CA ASP A 261 29.62 -40.39 24.14
C ASP A 261 28.40 -41.26 24.49
N ALA A 262 28.58 -42.19 25.45
CA ALA A 262 27.50 -43.02 25.97
C ALA A 262 26.44 -42.24 26.77
N GLY A 263 26.72 -40.98 27.13
CA GLY A 263 25.75 -40.08 27.77
C GLY A 263 24.64 -39.60 26.85
N PHE A 264 24.86 -39.60 25.53
CA PHE A 264 23.84 -39.24 24.54
C PHE A 264 22.99 -40.48 24.22
N ARG A 265 21.76 -40.47 24.72
CA ARG A 265 20.85 -41.61 24.60
C ARG A 265 19.62 -41.25 23.79
N ALA A 266 19.48 -41.93 22.64
CA ALA A 266 18.34 -41.74 21.76
C ALA A 266 17.16 -42.62 22.16
N MET A 267 15.97 -42.04 22.18
CA MET A 267 14.72 -42.76 22.38
C MET A 267 13.66 -42.24 21.41
N ILE A 268 12.79 -43.13 20.94
CA ILE A 268 11.57 -42.68 20.23
C ILE A 268 10.48 -42.41 21.27
N CYS A 269 9.96 -41.22 21.28
CA CYS A 269 8.91 -40.81 22.21
C CYS A 269 7.64 -41.65 22.03
N ASN A 270 6.81 -41.74 23.09
CA ASN A 270 5.56 -42.51 23.12
C ASN A 270 5.74 -44.05 22.82
N GLY A 271 6.89 -44.64 23.16
CA GLY A 271 7.13 -46.05 22.89
C GLY A 271 7.10 -46.42 21.40
N GLY A 272 7.39 -45.49 20.53
CA GLY A 272 7.35 -45.70 19.07
C GLY A 272 5.95 -45.63 18.43
N VAL A 273 4.92 -45.33 19.21
CA VAL A 273 3.55 -45.20 18.66
C VAL A 273 3.42 -43.85 17.94
N PRO A 274 3.10 -43.85 16.64
CA PRO A 274 2.95 -42.60 15.88
C PRO A 274 1.79 -41.73 16.38
N LYS A 275 2.03 -40.45 16.54
CA LYS A 275 0.97 -39.49 16.84
C LYS A 275 0.29 -39.06 15.54
N LYS A 276 -1.00 -39.38 15.38
CA LYS A 276 -1.82 -38.88 14.25
C LYS A 276 -2.22 -37.45 14.46
N SER A 277 -2.16 -36.65 13.41
CA SER A 277 -2.63 -35.26 13.36
C SER A 277 -3.39 -34.98 12.07
N THR A 278 -4.39 -34.12 12.16
CA THR A 278 -5.20 -33.71 11.02
C THR A 278 -4.88 -32.25 10.72
N LYS A 279 -4.47 -31.95 9.50
CA LYS A 279 -4.26 -30.57 9.01
C LYS A 279 -5.48 -30.14 8.21
N ALA A 280 -6.23 -29.22 8.77
CA ALA A 280 -7.44 -28.68 8.14
C ALA A 280 -7.08 -27.98 6.81
N PRO A 281 -7.99 -28.00 5.81
CA PRO A 281 -7.87 -27.23 4.59
C PRO A 281 -7.94 -25.73 4.90
N PRO A 282 -7.41 -24.84 4.01
CA PRO A 282 -7.60 -23.41 4.14
C PRO A 282 -9.08 -23.05 4.00
N ARG A 283 -9.48 -21.92 4.59
CA ARG A 283 -10.84 -21.41 4.40
C ARG A 283 -10.97 -20.68 3.05
N PRO A 284 -12.19 -20.61 2.49
CA PRO A 284 -12.46 -19.76 1.33
C PRO A 284 -12.04 -18.31 1.55
N TYR A 285 -11.62 -17.64 0.49
CA TYR A 285 -11.21 -16.25 0.60
C TYR A 285 -12.36 -15.28 0.79
N SER A 286 -12.27 -14.46 1.83
CA SER A 286 -12.92 -13.15 1.94
C SER A 286 -11.98 -12.05 1.38
N THR A 287 -12.45 -10.81 1.30
CA THR A 287 -11.62 -9.66 0.87
C THR A 287 -10.33 -9.55 1.67
N SER A 288 -10.42 -9.61 3.00
CA SER A 288 -9.26 -9.43 3.87
C SER A 288 -8.27 -10.59 3.77
N THR A 289 -8.77 -11.83 3.74
CA THR A 289 -7.91 -13.02 3.63
C THR A 289 -7.25 -13.12 2.24
N LEU A 290 -7.92 -12.67 1.17
CA LEU A 290 -7.30 -12.54 -0.15
C LEU A 290 -6.19 -11.48 -0.15
N GLN A 291 -6.41 -10.32 0.46
CA GLN A 291 -5.39 -9.26 0.56
C GLN A 291 -4.17 -9.74 1.35
N GLN A 292 -4.39 -10.48 2.45
CA GLN A 292 -3.31 -11.07 3.26
C GLN A 292 -2.50 -12.09 2.45
N ALA A 293 -3.16 -13.04 1.80
CA ALA A 293 -2.49 -14.06 0.99
C ALA A 293 -1.74 -13.44 -0.20
N ALA A 294 -2.34 -12.50 -0.91
CA ALA A 294 -1.71 -11.82 -2.04
C ALA A 294 -0.50 -10.97 -1.62
N SER A 295 -0.54 -10.37 -0.44
CA SER A 295 0.60 -9.63 0.11
C SER A 295 1.76 -10.55 0.47
N ASN A 296 1.47 -11.69 1.11
CA ASN A 296 2.48 -12.65 1.56
C ASN A 296 3.11 -13.42 0.40
N ASP A 297 2.29 -13.95 -0.51
CA ASP A 297 2.74 -14.88 -1.55
C ASP A 297 3.11 -14.17 -2.87
N LEU A 298 2.41 -13.08 -3.21
CA LEU A 298 2.59 -12.37 -4.48
C LEU A 298 3.24 -10.99 -4.31
N HIS A 299 3.46 -10.54 -3.08
CA HIS A 299 4.00 -9.23 -2.72
C HIS A 299 3.19 -8.06 -3.30
N LEU A 300 1.86 -8.24 -3.44
CA LEU A 300 0.94 -7.20 -3.85
C LEU A 300 0.49 -6.38 -2.63
N SER A 301 0.39 -5.06 -2.79
CA SER A 301 -0.26 -4.23 -1.78
C SER A 301 -1.77 -4.55 -1.71
N PRO A 302 -2.47 -4.27 -0.59
CA PRO A 302 -3.93 -4.39 -0.51
C PRO A 302 -4.66 -3.65 -1.63
N LYS A 303 -4.18 -2.46 -2.00
CA LYS A 303 -4.71 -1.65 -3.11
C LYS A 303 -4.51 -2.32 -4.48
N ASP A 304 -3.30 -2.80 -4.76
CA ASP A 304 -3.02 -3.51 -6.01
C ASP A 304 -3.82 -4.81 -6.10
N THR A 305 -3.97 -5.53 -4.98
CA THR A 305 -4.78 -6.75 -4.91
C THR A 305 -6.23 -6.46 -5.29
N MET A 306 -6.84 -5.43 -4.70
CA MET A 306 -8.22 -5.05 -5.01
C MET A 306 -8.37 -4.56 -6.44
N PHE A 307 -7.39 -3.82 -6.97
CA PHE A 307 -7.41 -3.39 -8.37
C PHE A 307 -7.38 -4.56 -9.36
N VAL A 308 -6.54 -5.56 -9.09
CA VAL A 308 -6.45 -6.76 -9.93
C VAL A 308 -7.71 -7.62 -9.78
N ALA A 309 -8.21 -7.81 -8.55
CA ALA A 309 -9.44 -8.56 -8.29
C ALA A 309 -10.67 -7.92 -8.96
N GLN A 310 -10.79 -6.58 -8.92
CA GLN A 310 -11.84 -5.84 -9.63
C GLN A 310 -11.82 -6.13 -11.13
N LYS A 311 -10.66 -6.14 -11.76
CA LYS A 311 -10.53 -6.48 -13.19
C LYS A 311 -10.93 -7.93 -13.48
N LEU A 312 -10.54 -8.88 -12.61
CA LEU A 312 -10.92 -10.28 -12.77
C LEU A 312 -12.44 -10.47 -12.66
N TYR A 313 -13.09 -9.76 -11.72
CA TYR A 313 -14.53 -9.73 -11.57
C TYR A 313 -15.23 -9.12 -12.80
N GLU A 314 -14.82 -7.93 -13.23
CA GLU A 314 -15.40 -7.25 -14.39
C GLU A 314 -15.27 -8.06 -15.69
N GLN A 315 -14.20 -8.84 -15.79
CA GLN A 315 -13.99 -9.79 -16.85
C GLN A 315 -14.74 -11.12 -16.64
N GLY A 316 -15.45 -11.29 -15.51
CA GLY A 316 -16.25 -12.47 -15.19
C GLY A 316 -15.42 -13.72 -14.95
N TYR A 317 -14.22 -13.60 -14.41
CA TYR A 317 -13.38 -14.75 -14.05
C TYR A 317 -13.51 -15.16 -12.59
N ILE A 318 -13.87 -14.22 -11.72
CA ILE A 318 -14.13 -14.49 -10.29
C ILE A 318 -15.46 -13.90 -9.86
N THR A 319 -15.94 -14.32 -8.70
CA THR A 319 -17.10 -13.72 -8.00
C THR A 319 -16.73 -12.33 -7.47
N TYR A 320 -17.73 -11.59 -7.00
CA TYR A 320 -17.55 -10.25 -6.42
C TYR A 320 -16.55 -10.29 -5.27
N MET A 321 -15.54 -9.40 -5.33
CA MET A 321 -14.36 -9.48 -4.46
C MET A 321 -14.49 -8.68 -3.15
N ARG A 322 -15.54 -7.88 -2.98
CA ARG A 322 -15.81 -7.16 -1.71
C ARG A 322 -16.80 -7.94 -0.87
N THR A 323 -16.33 -8.94 -0.17
CA THR A 323 -17.12 -9.84 0.66
C THR A 323 -16.38 -10.21 1.94
N ASP A 324 -17.09 -10.34 3.02
CA ASP A 324 -16.65 -10.94 4.28
C ASP A 324 -17.04 -12.42 4.39
N SER A 325 -17.89 -12.89 3.48
CA SER A 325 -18.33 -14.27 3.42
C SER A 325 -17.18 -15.25 3.15
N LYS A 326 -17.25 -16.41 3.79
CA LYS A 326 -16.35 -17.55 3.63
C LYS A 326 -17.14 -18.80 3.20
N VAL A 327 -18.27 -18.58 2.51
CA VAL A 327 -19.22 -19.62 2.11
C VAL A 327 -19.40 -19.59 0.59
N TYR A 328 -19.50 -20.76 -0.03
CA TYR A 328 -19.84 -20.93 -1.44
C TYR A 328 -21.28 -21.38 -1.61
N SER A 329 -21.89 -21.10 -2.76
CA SER A 329 -23.20 -21.62 -3.12
C SER A 329 -23.14 -23.15 -3.29
N SER A 330 -24.23 -23.83 -2.91
CA SER A 330 -24.34 -25.28 -3.01
C SER A 330 -24.18 -25.79 -4.44
N GLU A 331 -24.67 -25.02 -5.43
CA GLU A 331 -24.55 -25.33 -6.84
C GLU A 331 -23.08 -25.32 -7.30
N PHE A 332 -22.31 -24.31 -6.89
CA PHE A 332 -20.88 -24.23 -7.21
C PHE A 332 -20.10 -25.36 -6.54
N VAL A 333 -20.38 -25.65 -5.27
CA VAL A 333 -19.70 -26.72 -4.53
C VAL A 333 -19.92 -28.08 -5.22
N ALA A 334 -21.12 -28.35 -5.69
CA ALA A 334 -21.39 -29.58 -6.45
C ALA A 334 -20.51 -29.69 -7.71
N LYS A 335 -20.46 -28.63 -8.52
CA LYS A 335 -19.57 -28.57 -9.71
C LYS A 335 -18.09 -28.72 -9.36
N ALA A 336 -17.65 -28.11 -8.26
CA ALA A 336 -16.27 -28.18 -7.81
C ALA A 336 -15.92 -29.60 -7.31
N CYS A 337 -16.80 -30.27 -6.59
CA CYS A 337 -16.63 -31.67 -6.19
C CYS A 337 -16.48 -32.60 -7.40
N ASP A 338 -17.30 -32.44 -8.43
CA ASP A 338 -17.19 -33.22 -9.65
C ASP A 338 -15.84 -32.96 -10.37
N TYR A 339 -15.39 -31.73 -10.38
CA TYR A 339 -14.08 -31.37 -10.93
C TYR A 339 -12.93 -31.99 -10.13
N ILE A 340 -13.00 -31.96 -8.78
CA ILE A 340 -12.00 -32.54 -7.89
C ILE A 340 -11.91 -34.05 -8.12
N ARG A 341 -13.06 -34.76 -8.18
CA ARG A 341 -13.11 -36.20 -8.47
C ARG A 341 -12.46 -36.55 -9.80
N LYS A 342 -12.77 -35.78 -10.85
CA LYS A 342 -12.18 -36.02 -12.19
C LYS A 342 -10.68 -35.76 -12.26
N ARG A 343 -10.19 -34.77 -11.52
CA ARG A 343 -8.80 -34.32 -11.61
C ARG A 343 -7.86 -35.08 -10.67
N PHE A 344 -8.32 -35.39 -9.46
CA PHE A 344 -7.51 -35.95 -8.39
C PHE A 344 -7.95 -37.39 -8.00
N GLY A 345 -9.10 -37.83 -8.42
CA GLY A 345 -9.61 -39.17 -8.19
C GLY A 345 -8.79 -40.19 -8.99
N GLY A 346 -8.14 -41.14 -8.31
CA GLY A 346 -7.55 -42.33 -8.89
C GLY A 346 -8.49 -43.52 -8.70
N ALA A 347 -8.13 -44.70 -9.25
CA ALA A 347 -8.94 -45.93 -9.16
C ALA A 347 -9.25 -46.34 -7.71
N ASP A 348 -8.36 -45.98 -6.75
CA ASP A 348 -8.42 -46.34 -5.34
C ASP A 348 -8.85 -45.20 -4.40
N ALA A 349 -9.13 -43.99 -4.92
CA ALA A 349 -9.48 -42.82 -4.09
C ALA A 349 -10.97 -42.84 -3.74
N SER A 350 -11.30 -42.94 -2.44
CA SER A 350 -12.65 -42.74 -1.95
C SER A 350 -13.06 -41.28 -1.90
N ASP A 351 -14.36 -40.97 -2.04
CA ASP A 351 -14.88 -39.60 -1.86
C ASP A 351 -14.46 -38.98 -0.52
N GLY A 352 -14.43 -39.74 0.55
CA GLY A 352 -13.98 -39.27 1.87
C GLY A 352 -12.50 -38.93 1.97
N ASP A 353 -11.67 -39.36 1.01
CA ASP A 353 -10.25 -39.00 0.92
C ASP A 353 -10.02 -37.71 0.13
N LEU A 354 -10.96 -37.36 -0.77
CA LEU A 354 -10.85 -36.21 -1.66
C LEU A 354 -11.70 -35.02 -1.20
N ILE A 355 -12.93 -35.26 -0.76
CA ILE A 355 -13.90 -34.23 -0.45
C ILE A 355 -14.00 -34.05 1.06
N GLY A 356 -13.92 -32.80 1.49
CA GLY A 356 -14.00 -32.41 2.90
C GLY A 356 -15.43 -32.33 3.42
N ASN A 357 -15.57 -31.84 4.64
CA ASN A 357 -16.87 -31.54 5.23
C ASN A 357 -17.46 -30.30 4.55
N LEU A 358 -18.39 -30.53 3.64
CA LEU A 358 -18.99 -29.48 2.83
C LEU A 358 -19.83 -28.48 3.65
N SER A 359 -20.36 -28.87 4.80
CA SER A 359 -21.11 -27.95 5.67
C SER A 359 -20.29 -26.75 6.12
N SER A 360 -18.97 -26.91 6.28
CA SER A 360 -18.08 -25.80 6.65
C SER A 360 -17.88 -24.73 5.55
N VAL A 361 -18.14 -25.08 4.30
CA VAL A 361 -17.99 -24.19 3.13
C VAL A 361 -19.32 -23.81 2.49
N THR A 362 -20.46 -24.40 2.90
CA THR A 362 -21.82 -24.09 2.39
C THR A 362 -22.73 -23.43 3.43
N SER A 363 -22.52 -23.73 4.72
CA SER A 363 -23.31 -23.12 5.80
C SER A 363 -22.31 -22.73 6.89
N GLY A 364 -21.85 -21.50 6.92
CA GLY A 364 -20.81 -21.04 7.84
C GLY A 364 -21.06 -21.41 9.29
N SER A 365 -20.66 -22.63 9.69
CA SER A 365 -20.67 -23.04 11.10
C SER A 365 -19.54 -22.37 11.82
N SER A 366 -19.79 -21.15 12.30
CA SER A 366 -18.96 -20.54 13.33
C SER A 366 -19.31 -21.17 14.67
N SER A 367 -18.33 -21.75 15.34
CA SER A 367 -18.39 -22.19 16.74
C SER A 367 -18.45 -21.01 17.74
N SER A 368 -18.93 -19.85 17.31
CA SER A 368 -19.24 -18.70 18.17
C SER A 368 -20.76 -18.48 18.16
N SER A 369 -21.34 -18.64 19.32
CA SER A 369 -22.76 -18.50 19.64
C SER A 369 -23.24 -17.04 19.56
N SER A 370 -23.17 -16.42 18.39
CA SER A 370 -23.83 -15.13 18.13
C SER A 370 -24.91 -15.36 17.07
N LYS A 371 -26.14 -15.09 17.43
CA LYS A 371 -27.34 -15.14 16.57
C LYS A 371 -27.29 -14.19 15.36
N ASP A 372 -26.21 -13.43 15.24
CA ASP A 372 -25.99 -12.40 14.20
C ASP A 372 -25.41 -12.97 12.88
N ALA A 373 -25.11 -14.28 12.82
CA ALA A 373 -24.46 -14.90 11.66
C ALA A 373 -25.45 -15.27 10.52
N GLU A 374 -26.74 -15.30 10.79
CA GLU A 374 -27.73 -15.74 9.79
C GLU A 374 -28.21 -14.63 8.85
N ALA A 375 -28.06 -13.37 9.24
CA ALA A 375 -28.53 -12.21 8.45
C ALA A 375 -27.47 -11.65 7.45
N THR A 376 -26.20 -12.11 7.50
CA THR A 376 -25.12 -11.49 6.73
C THR A 376 -24.68 -12.29 5.50
N ALA A 377 -25.32 -13.39 5.17
CA ALA A 377 -24.90 -14.29 4.07
C ALA A 377 -25.47 -13.90 2.69
N ALA A 378 -25.57 -12.60 2.38
CA ALA A 378 -25.99 -12.14 1.05
C ALA A 378 -24.93 -12.40 -0.03
N HIS A 379 -23.66 -12.52 0.34
CA HIS A 379 -22.54 -12.67 -0.60
C HIS A 379 -21.86 -14.03 -0.50
N GLU A 380 -21.29 -14.49 -1.63
CA GLU A 380 -20.39 -15.65 -1.64
C GLU A 380 -18.94 -15.26 -1.33
N ALA A 381 -18.14 -16.26 -0.95
CA ALA A 381 -16.69 -16.14 -0.90
C ALA A 381 -16.10 -15.92 -2.31
N ILE A 382 -14.88 -15.38 -2.35
CA ILE A 382 -14.16 -15.12 -3.61
C ILE A 382 -13.71 -16.45 -4.22
N ARG A 383 -14.18 -16.74 -5.43
CA ARG A 383 -13.92 -17.98 -6.17
C ARG A 383 -13.88 -17.75 -7.69
N PRO A 384 -13.32 -18.68 -8.47
CA PRO A 384 -13.50 -18.68 -9.91
C PRO A 384 -14.99 -18.86 -10.28
N THR A 385 -15.43 -18.20 -11.33
CA THR A 385 -16.81 -18.43 -11.87
C THR A 385 -16.93 -19.79 -12.55
N ASP A 386 -15.82 -20.31 -13.08
CA ASP A 386 -15.69 -21.60 -13.72
C ASP A 386 -14.46 -22.33 -13.17
N ILE A 387 -14.71 -23.35 -12.34
CA ILE A 387 -13.64 -24.14 -11.68
C ILE A 387 -12.82 -24.96 -12.69
N SER A 388 -13.34 -25.25 -13.87
CA SER A 388 -12.61 -25.98 -14.92
C SER A 388 -11.56 -25.14 -15.61
N ARG A 389 -11.66 -23.82 -15.51
CA ARG A 389 -10.72 -22.86 -16.10
C ARG A 389 -9.46 -22.75 -15.24
N THR A 390 -8.42 -23.44 -15.59
CA THR A 390 -7.14 -23.42 -14.86
C THR A 390 -6.25 -22.24 -15.23
N LEU A 391 -6.39 -21.70 -16.45
CA LEU A 391 -5.57 -20.59 -16.97
C LEU A 391 -6.43 -19.51 -17.59
N LEU A 392 -6.03 -18.26 -17.42
CA LEU A 392 -6.63 -17.12 -18.09
C LEU A 392 -6.11 -16.99 -19.54
N PRO A 393 -6.81 -16.28 -20.42
CA PRO A 393 -6.31 -15.94 -21.75
C PRO A 393 -4.97 -15.19 -21.69
N GLN A 394 -4.11 -15.40 -22.70
CA GLN A 394 -2.79 -14.74 -22.75
C GLN A 394 -2.85 -13.21 -22.81
N SER A 395 -3.99 -12.65 -23.19
CA SER A 395 -4.22 -11.19 -23.18
C SER A 395 -4.32 -10.59 -21.78
N CYS A 396 -4.49 -11.41 -20.75
CA CYS A 396 -4.53 -10.95 -19.37
C CYS A 396 -3.13 -10.60 -18.84
N HIS A 397 -3.06 -9.62 -17.93
CA HIS A 397 -1.79 -9.20 -17.35
C HIS A 397 -1.18 -10.29 -16.45
N PRO A 398 0.15 -10.45 -16.33
CA PRO A 398 0.78 -11.46 -15.46
C PRO A 398 0.35 -11.43 -13.99
N ARG A 399 0.01 -10.24 -13.45
CA ARG A 399 -0.54 -10.11 -12.08
C ARG A 399 -1.95 -10.71 -11.99
N GLU A 400 -2.77 -10.59 -13.04
CA GLU A 400 -4.10 -11.20 -13.10
C GLU A 400 -4.00 -12.73 -13.11
N HIS A 401 -3.09 -13.29 -13.91
CA HIS A 401 -2.81 -14.73 -13.91
C HIS A 401 -2.40 -15.27 -12.52
N ARG A 402 -1.47 -14.57 -11.84
CA ARG A 402 -0.99 -15.02 -10.51
C ARG A 402 -2.09 -14.97 -9.46
N LEU A 403 -2.85 -13.85 -9.41
CA LEU A 403 -3.94 -13.71 -8.44
C LEU A 403 -5.06 -14.71 -8.72
N TYR A 404 -5.44 -14.92 -9.98
CA TYR A 404 -6.42 -15.93 -10.38
C TYR A 404 -6.00 -17.35 -9.98
N SER A 405 -4.74 -17.71 -10.26
CA SER A 405 -4.20 -19.03 -9.89
C SER A 405 -4.21 -19.26 -8.38
N MET A 406 -3.93 -18.22 -7.60
CA MET A 406 -4.02 -18.25 -6.14
C MET A 406 -5.47 -18.49 -5.67
N ILE A 407 -6.44 -17.76 -6.22
CA ILE A 407 -7.86 -17.92 -5.91
C ILE A 407 -8.35 -19.31 -6.32
N HIS A 408 -8.02 -19.77 -7.52
CA HIS A 408 -8.39 -21.09 -8.03
C HIS A 408 -7.83 -22.21 -7.14
N ARG A 409 -6.55 -22.12 -6.76
CA ARG A 409 -5.89 -23.06 -5.86
C ARG A 409 -6.59 -23.14 -4.50
N ASN A 410 -6.78 -21.99 -3.85
CA ASN A 410 -7.45 -21.92 -2.55
C ASN A 410 -8.89 -22.48 -2.60
N THR A 411 -9.61 -22.21 -3.70
CA THR A 411 -10.96 -22.73 -3.87
C THR A 411 -10.98 -24.26 -3.90
N LEU A 412 -10.06 -24.89 -4.62
CA LEU A 412 -9.95 -26.36 -4.62
C LEU A 412 -9.53 -26.88 -3.25
N GLU A 413 -8.48 -26.31 -2.67
CA GLU A 413 -7.96 -26.72 -1.36
C GLU A 413 -9.03 -26.63 -0.27
N SER A 414 -9.87 -25.56 -0.28
CA SER A 414 -10.90 -25.32 0.75
C SER A 414 -12.06 -26.34 0.74
N ILE A 415 -12.33 -26.98 -0.41
CA ILE A 415 -13.40 -27.97 -0.58
C ILE A 415 -12.87 -29.39 -0.30
N MET A 416 -11.56 -29.59 -0.44
CA MET A 416 -10.95 -30.91 -0.30
C MET A 416 -10.85 -31.38 1.16
N ALA A 417 -10.65 -32.67 1.33
CA ALA A 417 -10.53 -33.31 2.63
C ALA A 417 -9.28 -32.83 3.40
N PRO A 418 -9.34 -32.83 4.74
CA PRO A 418 -8.17 -32.56 5.56
C PRO A 418 -7.03 -33.51 5.26
N ALA A 419 -5.79 -33.04 5.35
CA ALA A 419 -4.61 -33.89 5.26
C ALA A 419 -4.42 -34.64 6.60
N ILE A 420 -4.21 -35.95 6.52
CA ILE A 420 -3.94 -36.79 7.70
C ILE A 420 -2.45 -37.09 7.69
N CYS A 421 -1.79 -36.70 8.76
CA CYS A 421 -0.35 -36.91 8.98
C CYS A 421 -0.15 -37.76 10.21
N GLN A 422 1.02 -38.43 10.25
CA GLN A 422 1.49 -39.07 11.46
C GLN A 422 2.92 -38.59 11.73
N THR A 423 3.27 -38.44 12.99
CA THR A 423 4.57 -37.95 13.42
C THR A 423 5.21 -38.93 14.39
N LEU A 424 6.52 -39.09 14.24
CA LEU A 424 7.39 -39.76 15.21
C LEU A 424 8.41 -38.71 15.70
N THR A 425 8.57 -38.61 17.00
CA THR A 425 9.56 -37.73 17.62
C THR A 425 10.69 -38.59 18.23
N MET A 426 11.92 -38.28 17.84
CA MET A 426 13.09 -38.80 18.51
C MET A 426 13.64 -37.75 19.45
N ALA A 427 13.86 -38.15 20.69
CA ALA A 427 14.55 -37.36 21.69
C ALA A 427 15.92 -37.98 21.98
N ILE A 428 16.93 -37.14 22.14
CA ILE A 428 18.29 -37.56 22.53
C ILE A 428 18.63 -36.81 23.81
N SER A 429 18.77 -37.52 24.92
CA SER A 429 19.13 -36.91 26.20
C SER A 429 20.49 -36.24 26.12
N SER A 430 20.60 -35.05 26.70
CA SER A 430 21.88 -34.38 26.88
C SER A 430 22.54 -34.94 28.18
N PRO A 431 23.83 -35.28 28.16
CA PRO A 431 24.53 -35.65 29.37
C PRO A 431 24.77 -34.45 30.32
N VAL A 432 24.55 -33.24 29.81
CA VAL A 432 24.76 -31.96 30.51
C VAL A 432 23.45 -31.25 30.68
N SER A 433 23.18 -30.75 31.89
CA SER A 433 22.02 -29.93 32.19
C SER A 433 22.27 -28.44 31.86
N VAL A 434 21.19 -27.72 31.57
CA VAL A 434 21.23 -26.27 31.37
C VAL A 434 20.73 -25.56 32.63
N ARG A 435 21.46 -24.54 33.07
CA ARG A 435 21.06 -23.74 34.22
C ARG A 435 20.03 -22.69 33.82
N VAL A 436 18.79 -22.89 34.27
CA VAL A 436 17.67 -21.96 34.03
C VAL A 436 17.17 -21.45 35.38
N ASN A 437 17.12 -20.14 35.53
CA ASN A 437 16.67 -19.47 36.76
C ASN A 437 17.36 -20.02 38.02
N GLY A 438 18.66 -20.31 37.92
CA GLY A 438 19.46 -20.79 39.04
C GLY A 438 19.33 -22.30 39.37
N LYS A 439 18.50 -23.06 38.62
CA LYS A 439 18.31 -24.49 38.75
C LYS A 439 18.90 -25.25 37.54
N ASP A 440 19.60 -26.33 37.80
CA ASP A 440 20.08 -27.19 36.71
C ASP A 440 18.87 -27.99 36.19
N THR A 441 18.58 -27.86 34.92
CA THR A 441 17.42 -28.45 34.24
C THR A 441 17.93 -29.42 33.19
N GLU A 442 17.45 -30.66 33.28
CA GLU A 442 17.73 -31.66 32.25
C GLU A 442 17.18 -31.21 30.91
N CYS A 443 17.92 -31.47 29.85
CA CYS A 443 17.54 -31.07 28.50
C CYS A 443 17.78 -32.22 27.53
N GLU A 444 17.10 -32.15 26.41
CA GLU A 444 17.18 -33.11 25.33
C GLU A 444 17.13 -32.47 23.98
N TYR A 445 17.74 -33.10 23.00
CA TYR A 445 17.65 -32.70 21.60
C TYR A 445 16.51 -33.43 20.95
N ARG A 446 15.61 -32.72 20.28
CA ARG A 446 14.38 -33.24 19.64
C ARG A 446 14.37 -33.01 18.15
N TYR A 447 13.88 -34.00 17.43
CA TYR A 447 13.51 -33.92 16.02
C TYR A 447 12.20 -34.69 15.81
N THR A 448 11.27 -34.06 15.05
CA THR A 448 9.97 -34.68 14.72
C THR A 448 9.89 -34.92 13.23
N ALA A 449 9.82 -36.17 12.85
CA ALA A 449 9.62 -36.62 11.48
C ALA A 449 8.12 -36.77 11.20
N GLU A 450 7.66 -36.25 10.07
CA GLU A 450 6.25 -36.28 9.63
C GLU A 450 6.12 -37.16 8.37
N GLN A 451 5.09 -37.98 8.32
CA GLN A 451 4.63 -38.66 7.12
C GLN A 451 3.17 -38.31 6.83
N ILE A 452 2.88 -38.01 5.60
CA ILE A 452 1.52 -37.77 5.13
C ILE A 452 0.88 -39.09 4.76
N ILE A 453 -0.14 -39.53 5.52
CA ILE A 453 -0.92 -40.74 5.26
C ILE A 453 -1.94 -40.49 4.15
N ARG A 454 -2.70 -39.40 4.29
CA ARG A 454 -3.67 -38.96 3.31
C ARG A 454 -3.38 -37.50 2.98
N PRO A 455 -3.06 -37.18 1.72
CA PRO A 455 -2.66 -35.84 1.36
C PRO A 455 -3.83 -34.82 1.38
N GLY A 456 -5.08 -35.26 1.14
CA GLY A 456 -6.24 -34.38 1.13
C GLY A 456 -5.99 -33.14 0.26
N TRP A 457 -6.26 -31.96 0.79
CA TRP A 457 -6.09 -30.67 0.09
C TRP A 457 -4.66 -30.39 -0.41
N LYS A 458 -3.66 -31.00 0.19
CA LYS A 458 -2.26 -30.82 -0.25
C LYS A 458 -1.97 -31.41 -1.63
N LEU A 459 -2.87 -32.24 -2.18
CA LEU A 459 -2.79 -32.73 -3.57
C LEU A 459 -2.77 -31.58 -4.59
N VAL A 460 -3.44 -30.48 -4.32
CA VAL A 460 -3.55 -29.34 -5.24
C VAL A 460 -2.17 -28.71 -5.53
N ALA A 461 -1.37 -28.56 -4.49
CA ALA A 461 0.00 -28.03 -4.60
C ALA A 461 1.00 -29.00 -5.21
N GLY A 462 0.72 -30.30 -5.20
CA GLY A 462 1.51 -31.33 -5.87
C GLY A 462 2.90 -31.60 -5.30
N GLY A 463 3.20 -31.18 -4.10
CA GLY A 463 4.54 -31.27 -3.53
C GLY A 463 4.60 -31.92 -2.14
N TYR A 464 4.10 -33.12 -1.96
CA TYR A 464 4.30 -33.86 -0.71
C TYR A 464 5.25 -35.04 -0.92
N ASP A 465 6.17 -35.21 0.05
CA ASP A 465 7.10 -36.34 0.04
C ASP A 465 6.33 -37.64 0.41
N LYS A 466 6.14 -38.51 -0.57
CA LYS A 466 5.50 -39.81 -0.35
C LYS A 466 6.40 -40.77 0.45
N ASP A 467 7.69 -40.65 0.26
CA ASP A 467 8.65 -41.62 0.80
C ASP A 467 9.03 -41.32 2.26
N ALA A 468 8.86 -40.03 2.70
CA ALA A 468 9.11 -39.59 4.08
C ALA A 468 10.32 -40.28 4.72
N LYS A 469 11.52 -40.20 4.10
CA LYS A 469 12.74 -40.92 4.46
C LYS A 469 13.09 -40.81 5.95
N GLU A 470 12.86 -39.63 6.50
CA GLU A 470 13.12 -39.34 7.92
C GLU A 470 12.15 -40.10 8.81
N TYR A 471 10.87 -40.16 8.44
CA TYR A 471 9.87 -40.92 9.17
C TYR A 471 10.13 -42.42 9.10
N THR A 472 10.42 -42.94 7.90
CA THR A 472 10.76 -44.36 7.69
C THR A 472 11.97 -44.77 8.50
N TYR A 473 12.99 -43.91 8.58
CA TYR A 473 14.17 -44.11 9.43
C TYR A 473 13.79 -44.19 10.91
N PHE A 474 12.93 -43.31 11.42
CA PHE A 474 12.48 -43.38 12.82
C PHE A 474 11.60 -44.58 13.10
N ALA A 475 10.75 -44.96 12.16
CA ALA A 475 9.91 -46.15 12.27
C ALA A 475 10.76 -47.46 12.34
N SER A 476 11.86 -47.54 11.59
CA SER A 476 12.78 -48.66 11.66
C SER A 476 13.47 -48.77 13.01
N ILE A 477 13.84 -47.64 13.62
CA ILE A 477 14.40 -47.60 14.97
C ILE A 477 13.34 -48.01 16.01
N ALA A 478 12.12 -47.55 15.89
CA ALA A 478 11.00 -47.89 16.77
C ALA A 478 10.70 -49.41 16.75
N SER A 479 10.73 -50.03 15.56
CA SER A 479 10.50 -51.49 15.42
C SER A 479 11.60 -52.35 16.07
N ILE A 480 12.85 -51.91 16.01
CA ILE A 480 13.97 -52.58 16.68
C ILE A 480 13.79 -52.49 18.20
N SER A 481 13.35 -51.33 18.72
CA SER A 481 13.12 -51.12 20.15
C SER A 481 11.95 -51.92 20.70
N SER A 482 10.96 -52.27 19.89
CA SER A 482 9.75 -53.02 20.30
C SER A 482 9.96 -54.55 20.24
N SER A 483 10.92 -55.07 19.49
CA SER A 483 11.19 -56.52 19.34
C SER A 483 12.10 -57.10 20.42
N SER A 484 12.78 -56.27 21.20
CA SER A 484 13.61 -56.70 22.30
C SER A 484 12.83 -56.73 23.62
N SER A 485 12.51 -57.91 24.13
CA SER A 485 11.70 -58.15 25.35
C SER A 485 12.36 -57.77 26.69
N SER A 486 13.41 -56.95 26.69
CA SER A 486 14.08 -56.45 27.90
C SER A 486 14.23 -54.94 27.84
N THR A 487 13.54 -54.27 28.80
CA THR A 487 13.74 -52.87 29.26
C THR A 487 14.36 -51.93 28.26
N SER A 488 13.50 -51.07 27.65
CA SER A 488 13.84 -49.90 26.82
C SER A 488 15.27 -49.91 26.27
N THR A 489 15.43 -50.40 25.04
CA THR A 489 16.72 -50.36 24.33
C THR A 489 17.10 -48.92 24.07
N VAL A 490 17.87 -48.34 24.97
CA VAL A 490 18.40 -46.97 24.82
C VAL A 490 19.57 -47.09 23.83
N LEU A 491 19.42 -46.50 22.66
CA LEU A 491 20.45 -46.47 21.66
C LEU A 491 21.45 -45.33 21.96
N SER A 492 22.75 -45.67 21.99
CA SER A 492 23.79 -44.62 22.04
C SER A 492 23.77 -43.83 20.75
N ALA A 493 23.72 -42.51 20.87
CA ALA A 493 23.68 -41.61 19.74
C ALA A 493 24.76 -40.51 19.88
N PRO A 494 26.04 -40.84 19.69
CA PRO A 494 27.09 -39.82 19.76
C PRO A 494 26.84 -38.70 18.73
N PHE A 495 27.18 -37.48 19.10
CA PHE A 495 27.02 -36.35 18.18
C PHE A 495 28.12 -36.37 17.12
N LYS A 496 27.80 -35.97 15.93
CA LYS A 496 28.74 -35.61 14.86
C LYS A 496 29.13 -34.13 14.92
N ARG A 497 28.18 -33.31 15.28
CA ARG A 497 28.40 -31.88 15.36
C ARG A 497 27.32 -31.23 16.23
N ILE A 498 27.72 -30.34 17.13
CA ILE A 498 26.79 -29.47 17.86
C ILE A 498 27.11 -28.02 17.48
N MET A 499 26.08 -27.25 17.21
CA MET A 499 26.17 -25.86 16.72
C MET A 499 25.29 -24.96 17.58
N THR A 500 25.77 -23.76 17.85
CA THR A 500 24.99 -22.75 18.53
C THR A 500 24.67 -21.60 17.59
N LYS A 501 23.55 -20.95 17.81
CA LYS A 501 23.11 -19.81 17.02
C LYS A 501 22.51 -18.75 17.92
N CYS A 502 23.03 -17.52 17.83
CA CYS A 502 22.52 -16.36 18.51
C CYS A 502 21.21 -15.85 17.85
N SER A 503 20.21 -15.52 18.66
CA SER A 503 18.94 -14.96 18.25
C SER A 503 18.39 -14.01 19.34
N LEU A 504 17.36 -13.22 18.99
CA LEU A 504 16.67 -12.37 19.95
C LEU A 504 15.30 -12.99 20.29
N ARG A 505 14.99 -13.05 21.58
CA ARG A 505 13.68 -13.43 22.12
C ARG A 505 12.91 -12.15 22.54
N ASN A 506 11.58 -12.25 22.61
CA ASN A 506 10.68 -11.18 23.04
C ASN A 506 10.74 -9.93 22.15
N THR A 507 11.17 -10.07 20.89
CA THR A 507 11.11 -9.00 19.93
C THR A 507 9.67 -8.87 19.40
N LYS A 508 9.08 -7.68 19.53
CA LYS A 508 7.87 -7.32 18.80
C LYS A 508 8.27 -6.79 17.42
N SER A 509 7.48 -7.08 16.41
CA SER A 509 7.73 -6.60 15.05
C SER A 509 6.69 -5.57 14.62
N HIS A 510 7.10 -4.67 13.74
CA HIS A 510 6.18 -3.73 13.11
C HIS A 510 5.17 -4.47 12.22
N TYR A 511 4.00 -3.87 12.00
CA TYR A 511 3.00 -4.47 11.13
C TYR A 511 3.43 -4.41 9.66
N THR A 512 3.07 -5.46 8.92
CA THR A 512 3.00 -5.40 7.46
C THR A 512 1.63 -4.84 7.05
N GLU A 513 1.47 -4.44 5.78
CA GLU A 513 0.15 -4.05 5.26
C GLU A 513 -0.90 -5.16 5.45
N SER A 514 -0.52 -6.42 5.21
CA SER A 514 -1.39 -7.58 5.44
C SER A 514 -1.73 -7.81 6.91
N GLY A 515 -0.76 -7.63 7.80
CA GLY A 515 -0.97 -7.72 9.25
C GLY A 515 -1.93 -6.65 9.76
N LEU A 516 -1.83 -5.43 9.23
CA LEU A 516 -2.77 -4.35 9.59
C LEU A 516 -4.18 -4.64 9.06
N VAL A 517 -4.34 -5.17 7.83
CA VAL A 517 -5.67 -5.60 7.31
C VAL A 517 -6.30 -6.63 8.25
N GLN A 518 -5.53 -7.64 8.65
CA GLN A 518 -6.01 -8.68 9.58
C GLN A 518 -6.46 -8.09 10.92
N LEU A 519 -5.70 -7.14 11.44
CA LEU A 519 -6.01 -6.50 12.72
C LEU A 519 -7.25 -5.61 12.63
N LEU A 520 -7.39 -4.82 11.55
CA LEU A 520 -8.58 -4.01 11.29
C LEU A 520 -9.85 -4.86 11.20
N GLU A 521 -9.80 -6.00 10.48
CA GLU A 521 -10.92 -6.96 10.41
C GLU A 521 -11.25 -7.51 11.80
N LYS A 522 -10.25 -7.99 12.54
CA LYS A 522 -10.43 -8.56 13.89
C LYS A 522 -11.06 -7.55 14.87
N MET A 523 -10.69 -6.29 14.75
CA MET A 523 -11.19 -5.23 15.62
C MET A 523 -12.50 -4.58 15.13
N GLY A 524 -13.00 -4.99 13.97
CA GLY A 524 -14.23 -4.43 13.38
C GLY A 524 -14.09 -2.99 12.89
N ILE A 525 -12.86 -2.53 12.61
CA ILE A 525 -12.56 -1.17 12.15
C ILE A 525 -12.56 -1.12 10.62
N GLY A 526 -13.58 -0.52 10.04
CA GLY A 526 -13.80 -0.52 8.60
C GLY A 526 -14.51 -1.79 8.11
N ARG A 527 -14.63 -1.93 6.79
CA ARG A 527 -15.33 -3.02 6.10
C ARG A 527 -14.55 -3.42 4.84
N PRO A 528 -14.88 -4.53 4.17
CA PRO A 528 -14.18 -5.00 2.97
C PRO A 528 -13.94 -3.92 1.90
N SER A 529 -14.85 -2.97 1.76
CA SER A 529 -14.73 -1.85 0.82
C SER A 529 -13.69 -0.80 1.22
N THR A 530 -13.21 -0.77 2.49
CA THR A 530 -12.39 0.31 3.03
C THR A 530 -10.99 -0.06 3.47
N PHE A 531 -10.69 -1.33 3.77
CA PHE A 531 -9.39 -1.74 4.31
C PHE A 531 -8.21 -1.22 3.49
N SER A 532 -8.21 -1.46 2.18
CA SER A 532 -7.14 -1.01 1.29
C SER A 532 -7.00 0.51 1.24
N SER A 533 -8.14 1.23 1.24
CA SER A 533 -8.14 2.70 1.17
C SER A 533 -7.68 3.36 2.46
N LEU A 534 -7.91 2.74 3.62
CA LEU A 534 -7.43 3.24 4.93
C LEU A 534 -5.90 3.20 4.99
N ILE A 535 -5.31 2.05 4.63
CA ILE A 535 -3.86 1.87 4.61
C ILE A 535 -3.18 2.82 3.63
N ASP A 536 -3.78 3.00 2.45
CA ASP A 536 -3.28 3.92 1.43
C ASP A 536 -3.31 5.38 1.94
N LYS A 537 -4.43 5.80 2.56
CA LYS A 537 -4.59 7.17 3.07
C LYS A 537 -3.58 7.56 4.15
N ILE A 538 -3.30 6.68 5.12
CA ILE A 538 -2.32 7.00 6.17
C ILE A 538 -0.89 7.11 5.60
N GLN A 539 -0.59 6.39 4.50
CA GLN A 539 0.67 6.52 3.77
C GLN A 539 0.68 7.78 2.89
N GLU A 540 -0.38 8.08 2.14
CA GLU A 540 -0.52 9.30 1.32
C GLU A 540 -0.40 10.58 2.14
N ARG A 541 -0.89 10.57 3.39
CA ARG A 541 -0.75 11.69 4.34
C ARG A 541 0.64 11.81 4.94
N GLY A 542 1.51 10.85 4.71
CA GLY A 542 2.85 10.83 5.30
C GLY A 542 2.87 10.51 6.79
N TYR A 543 1.78 9.99 7.36
CA TYR A 543 1.73 9.56 8.76
C TYR A 543 2.48 8.26 8.99
N VAL A 544 2.50 7.41 8.00
CA VAL A 544 3.14 6.09 8.00
C VAL A 544 3.89 5.90 6.68
N LYS A 545 4.99 5.19 6.72
CA LYS A 545 5.79 4.86 5.53
C LYS A 545 6.12 3.37 5.54
N LEU A 546 6.00 2.76 4.36
CA LEU A 546 6.47 1.39 4.15
C LEU A 546 7.99 1.44 3.95
N GLN A 547 8.74 0.79 4.85
CA GLN A 547 10.21 0.79 4.80
C GLN A 547 10.81 -0.48 5.39
N ASP A 548 12.08 -0.72 5.08
CA ASP A 548 12.89 -1.75 5.70
C ASP A 548 13.57 -1.17 6.95
N ILE A 549 13.64 -1.96 8.01
CA ILE A 549 14.23 -1.59 9.29
C ILE A 549 15.49 -2.42 9.47
N ARG A 550 16.60 -1.76 9.75
CA ARG A 550 17.85 -2.42 10.04
C ARG A 550 17.79 -3.14 11.38
N GLY A 551 18.43 -4.30 11.47
CA GLY A 551 18.61 -5.02 12.71
C GLY A 551 19.54 -4.27 13.68
N LYS A 552 19.53 -4.70 14.93
CA LYS A 552 20.53 -4.25 15.91
C LYS A 552 21.84 -5.00 15.65
N SER A 553 22.93 -4.26 15.53
CA SER A 553 24.28 -4.86 15.47
C SER A 553 24.65 -5.42 16.83
N LEU A 554 24.76 -6.72 16.93
CA LEU A 554 25.10 -7.43 18.17
C LEU A 554 26.33 -8.29 17.96
N GLU A 555 27.18 -8.32 18.96
CA GLU A 555 28.30 -9.24 19.01
C GLU A 555 27.77 -10.64 19.37
N CYS A 556 27.88 -11.56 18.41
CA CYS A 556 27.41 -12.95 18.55
C CYS A 556 28.62 -13.87 18.71
N ARG A 557 28.72 -14.51 19.85
CA ARG A 557 29.72 -15.56 20.09
C ARG A 557 29.04 -16.92 19.90
N GLU A 558 29.39 -17.62 18.84
CA GLU A 558 28.81 -18.90 18.47
C GLU A 558 29.89 -20.01 18.56
N PHE A 559 29.48 -21.21 18.90
CA PHE A 559 30.35 -22.34 19.05
C PHE A 559 29.95 -23.47 18.12
N VAL A 560 30.96 -24.18 17.64
CA VAL A 560 30.80 -25.44 16.92
C VAL A 560 31.64 -26.47 17.62
N LEU A 561 30.98 -27.51 18.11
CA LEU A 561 31.64 -28.67 18.69
C LEU A 561 31.61 -29.80 17.64
N THR A 562 32.80 -30.28 17.26
CA THR A 562 33.00 -31.35 16.26
C THR A 562 33.05 -32.72 16.91
N GLU A 563 32.93 -33.77 16.10
CA GLU A 563 32.99 -35.20 16.53
C GLU A 563 34.29 -35.49 17.31
N ASP A 564 35.41 -34.86 16.94
CA ASP A 564 36.72 -34.96 17.61
C ASP A 564 36.77 -34.21 18.95
N LYS A 565 35.64 -33.74 19.45
CA LYS A 565 35.51 -32.94 20.69
C LYS A 565 36.28 -31.62 20.68
N LYS A 566 36.60 -31.11 19.51
CA LYS A 566 37.21 -29.78 19.36
C LYS A 566 36.12 -28.69 19.36
N ILE A 567 36.34 -27.67 20.16
CA ILE A 567 35.47 -26.50 20.25
C ILE A 567 36.05 -25.39 19.34
N GLU A 568 35.32 -25.04 18.30
CA GLU A 568 35.60 -23.87 17.48
C GLU A 568 34.67 -22.74 17.94
N SER A 569 35.24 -21.60 18.31
CA SER A 569 34.48 -20.42 18.66
C SER A 569 34.61 -19.36 17.58
N LYS A 570 33.49 -18.73 17.21
CA LYS A 570 33.45 -17.61 16.27
C LYS A 570 32.72 -16.44 16.92
N THR A 571 33.42 -15.33 17.05
CA THR A 571 32.80 -14.05 17.44
C THR A 571 32.64 -13.17 16.20
N GLU A 572 31.43 -12.72 15.96
CA GLU A 572 31.07 -11.97 14.77
C GLU A 572 30.00 -10.94 15.13
N VAL A 573 30.17 -9.69 14.67
CA VAL A 573 29.12 -8.68 14.77
C VAL A 573 28.11 -8.95 13.67
N ARG A 574 26.85 -9.21 14.07
CA ARG A 574 25.77 -9.53 13.15
C ARG A 574 24.57 -8.62 13.39
N GLU A 575 23.94 -8.17 12.32
CA GLU A 575 22.66 -7.49 12.41
C GLU A 575 21.54 -8.52 12.63
N ILE A 576 20.88 -8.46 13.79
CA ILE A 576 19.77 -9.36 14.16
C ILE A 576 18.49 -8.55 14.34
N GLY A 577 17.35 -9.11 13.91
CA GLY A 577 16.05 -8.47 14.06
C GLY A 577 15.73 -7.46 12.97
N GLY A 578 16.44 -7.47 11.85
CA GLY A 578 16.08 -6.67 10.68
C GLY A 578 14.71 -7.06 10.12
N GLU A 579 13.92 -6.08 9.71
CA GLU A 579 12.56 -6.26 9.22
C GLU A 579 12.43 -5.66 7.83
N SER A 580 11.67 -6.32 6.95
CA SER A 580 11.44 -5.84 5.58
C SER A 580 9.96 -5.50 5.34
N ARG A 581 9.72 -4.43 4.56
CA ARG A 581 8.39 -3.96 4.14
C ARG A 581 7.43 -3.77 5.31
N LYS A 582 7.84 -2.98 6.29
CA LYS A 582 7.05 -2.68 7.49
C LYS A 582 6.43 -1.29 7.44
N LEU A 583 5.25 -1.18 8.03
CA LEU A 583 4.58 0.10 8.25
C LEU A 583 5.19 0.78 9.47
N VAL A 584 5.95 1.83 9.24
CA VAL A 584 6.64 2.58 10.29
C VAL A 584 6.01 3.96 10.42
N ILE A 585 5.59 4.30 11.63
CA ILE A 585 5.04 5.62 11.91
C ILE A 585 6.11 6.69 11.70
N GLN A 586 5.71 7.81 11.12
CA GLN A 586 6.61 8.94 10.87
C GLN A 586 6.42 10.01 11.95
N PRO A 587 7.38 10.92 12.16
CA PRO A 587 7.26 11.98 13.17
C PRO A 587 5.97 12.78 13.06
N LEU A 588 5.54 13.10 11.84
CA LEU A 588 4.26 13.76 11.58
C LEU A 588 3.06 12.92 12.07
N GLY A 589 3.11 11.61 11.84
CA GLY A 589 2.07 10.68 12.30
C GLY A 589 2.00 10.60 13.83
N MET A 590 3.17 10.62 14.51
CA MET A 590 3.25 10.60 15.97
C MET A 590 2.59 11.84 16.58
N VAL A 591 2.99 13.03 16.13
CA VAL A 591 2.41 14.29 16.65
C VAL A 591 0.90 14.35 16.39
N VAL A 592 0.45 13.94 15.20
CA VAL A 592 -0.99 13.95 14.88
C VAL A 592 -1.77 12.99 15.78
N ILE A 593 -1.26 11.78 15.99
CA ILE A 593 -1.99 10.79 16.80
C ILE A 593 -1.97 11.14 18.29
N GLU A 594 -0.84 11.62 18.81
CA GLU A 594 -0.70 12.07 20.21
C GLU A 594 -1.65 13.23 20.50
N PHE A 595 -1.69 14.25 19.64
CA PHE A 595 -2.66 15.34 19.75
C PHE A 595 -4.12 14.86 19.74
N LEU A 596 -4.44 13.94 18.82
CA LEU A 596 -5.81 13.40 18.71
C LEU A 596 -6.21 12.55 19.92
N LEU A 597 -5.26 11.79 20.50
CA LEU A 597 -5.52 10.99 21.70
C LEU A 597 -5.60 11.85 22.96
N GLU A 598 -4.87 12.94 23.06
CA GLU A 598 -4.94 13.86 24.19
C GLU A 598 -6.26 14.62 24.24
N HIS A 599 -6.75 15.06 23.07
CA HIS A 599 -7.87 15.98 23.02
C HIS A 599 -9.20 15.37 22.53
N PHE A 600 -9.15 14.22 21.84
CA PHE A 600 -10.29 13.58 21.23
C PHE A 600 -10.31 12.06 21.45
N ALA A 601 -9.67 11.55 22.52
CA ALA A 601 -9.56 10.12 22.79
C ALA A 601 -10.88 9.35 22.65
N PRO A 602 -12.03 9.82 23.20
CA PRO A 602 -13.29 9.08 23.11
C PRO A 602 -13.79 8.82 21.71
N LEU A 603 -13.49 9.72 20.75
CA LEU A 603 -13.90 9.59 19.35
C LEU A 603 -13.03 8.61 18.55
N PHE A 604 -11.83 8.29 19.06
CA PHE A 604 -10.85 7.44 18.38
C PHE A 604 -10.53 6.16 19.15
N GLU A 605 -11.37 5.80 20.13
CA GLU A 605 -11.36 4.48 20.74
C GLU A 605 -11.78 3.41 19.73
N TYR A 606 -11.15 2.25 19.82
CA TYR A 606 -11.41 1.14 18.90
C TYR A 606 -12.87 0.68 18.99
N GLU A 607 -13.41 0.56 20.20
CA GLU A 607 -14.78 0.14 20.43
C GLU A 607 -15.81 1.16 19.91
N PHE A 608 -15.52 2.46 20.03
CA PHE A 608 -16.35 3.51 19.45
C PHE A 608 -16.51 3.36 17.93
N THR A 609 -15.38 3.15 17.24
CA THR A 609 -15.39 2.95 15.77
C THR A 609 -16.12 1.67 15.38
N LYS A 610 -15.87 0.56 16.09
CA LYS A 610 -16.55 -0.71 15.87
C LYS A 610 -18.07 -0.59 16.06
N ASN A 611 -18.50 0.08 17.13
CA ASN A 611 -19.91 0.30 17.42
C ASN A 611 -20.59 1.14 16.34
N MET A 612 -19.91 2.18 15.81
CA MET A 612 -20.42 2.95 14.67
C MET A 612 -20.57 2.08 13.41
N GLU A 613 -19.59 1.22 13.11
CA GLU A 613 -19.69 0.32 11.97
C GLU A 613 -20.82 -0.70 12.12
N ASN A 614 -21.06 -1.22 13.32
CA ASN A 614 -22.17 -2.13 13.62
C ASN A 614 -23.51 -1.40 13.47
N GLN A 615 -23.64 -0.17 13.99
CA GLN A 615 -24.86 0.63 13.81
C GLN A 615 -25.13 0.97 12.35
N LEU A 616 -24.08 1.16 11.51
CA LEU A 616 -24.25 1.29 10.07
C LEU A 616 -24.75 -0.02 9.42
N ASP A 617 -24.38 -1.18 9.97
CA ASP A 617 -24.92 -2.48 9.53
C ASP A 617 -26.39 -2.65 9.97
N GLU A 618 -26.75 -2.21 11.18
CA GLU A 618 -28.14 -2.16 11.65
C GLU A 618 -29.03 -1.25 10.78
N ILE A 619 -28.53 -0.07 10.37
CA ILE A 619 -29.24 0.79 9.43
C ILE A 619 -29.45 0.06 8.09
N ALA A 620 -28.44 -0.66 7.59
CA ALA A 620 -28.51 -1.38 6.34
C ALA A 620 -29.55 -2.51 6.34
N THR A 621 -29.85 -3.08 7.52
CA THR A 621 -30.92 -4.08 7.70
C THR A 621 -32.28 -3.46 8.07
N GLY A 622 -32.36 -2.13 8.19
CA GLY A 622 -33.58 -1.41 8.60
C GLY A 622 -33.87 -1.45 10.10
N GLY A 623 -32.91 -1.93 10.92
CA GLY A 623 -33.05 -2.05 12.38
C GLY A 623 -32.91 -0.72 13.15
N MET A 624 -32.30 0.30 12.52
CA MET A 624 -32.01 1.60 13.13
C MET A 624 -32.31 2.76 12.20
N VAL A 625 -32.76 3.88 12.76
CA VAL A 625 -33.00 5.13 12.01
C VAL A 625 -31.66 5.84 11.77
N TRP A 626 -31.32 6.09 10.51
CA TRP A 626 -29.98 6.54 10.10
C TRP A 626 -29.54 7.90 10.66
N HIS A 627 -30.45 8.86 10.81
CA HIS A 627 -30.11 10.20 11.29
C HIS A 627 -29.88 10.24 12.82
N GLU A 628 -30.37 9.24 13.58
CA GLU A 628 -30.09 9.15 15.03
C GLU A 628 -28.59 8.91 15.26
N LEU A 629 -27.96 8.06 14.48
CA LEU A 629 -26.50 7.85 14.51
C LEU A 629 -25.73 9.14 14.11
N CYS A 630 -26.25 9.88 13.14
CA CYS A 630 -25.67 11.15 12.72
C CYS A 630 -25.75 12.22 13.82
N TYR A 631 -26.91 12.32 14.50
CA TYR A 631 -27.09 13.23 15.66
C TYR A 631 -26.11 12.90 16.78
N LYS A 632 -26.01 11.62 17.16
CA LYS A 632 -25.08 11.20 18.20
C LYS A 632 -23.65 11.64 17.87
N CYS A 633 -23.15 11.30 16.67
CA CYS A 633 -21.80 11.68 16.24
C CYS A 633 -21.61 13.21 16.22
N TRP A 634 -22.60 13.96 15.74
CA TRP A 634 -22.54 15.43 15.70
C TRP A 634 -22.38 16.04 17.08
N PHE A 635 -23.16 15.59 18.08
CA PHE A 635 -23.08 16.07 19.47
C PHE A 635 -21.78 15.63 20.15
N ASP A 636 -21.35 14.37 19.96
CA ASP A 636 -20.09 13.88 20.52
C ASP A 636 -18.89 14.72 20.02
N VAL A 637 -18.83 14.99 18.70
CA VAL A 637 -17.78 15.83 18.12
C VAL A 637 -17.89 17.28 18.59
N ALA A 638 -19.11 17.83 18.69
CA ALA A 638 -19.32 19.19 19.16
C ALA A 638 -18.90 19.37 20.64
N ALA A 639 -19.20 18.42 21.50
CA ALA A 639 -18.81 18.42 22.90
C ALA A 639 -17.28 18.44 23.06
N GLN A 640 -16.57 17.56 22.34
CA GLN A 640 -15.09 17.52 22.38
C GLN A 640 -14.45 18.82 21.86
N LEU A 641 -15.03 19.41 20.81
CA LEU A 641 -14.55 20.70 20.28
C LEU A 641 -14.79 21.87 21.26
N GLN A 642 -15.87 21.83 22.02
CA GLN A 642 -16.14 22.82 23.06
C GLN A 642 -15.15 22.68 24.20
N GLU A 643 -14.91 21.45 24.68
CA GLU A 643 -13.93 21.14 25.72
C GLU A 643 -12.51 21.61 25.33
N LEU A 644 -12.10 21.37 24.08
CA LEU A 644 -10.81 21.85 23.54
C LEU A 644 -10.69 23.39 23.63
N LYS A 645 -11.76 24.10 23.27
CA LYS A 645 -11.75 25.58 23.36
C LYS A 645 -11.66 26.08 24.79
N GLU A 646 -12.33 25.42 25.73
CA GLU A 646 -12.32 25.78 27.15
C GLU A 646 -10.94 25.50 27.79
N ARG A 647 -10.23 24.47 27.37
CA ARG A 647 -8.87 24.16 27.81
C ARG A 647 -7.82 25.18 27.36
N GLY A 648 -8.11 25.99 26.34
CA GLY A 648 -7.20 27.03 25.85
C GLY A 648 -5.88 26.49 25.27
N VAL A 649 -5.95 25.41 24.51
CA VAL A 649 -4.78 24.72 23.91
C VAL A 649 -3.94 25.68 23.09
N VAL A 650 -2.64 25.71 23.35
CA VAL A 650 -1.64 26.49 22.61
C VAL A 650 -0.99 25.56 21.58
N LYS A 651 -0.56 26.12 20.44
CA LYS A 651 0.12 25.37 19.37
C LYS A 651 1.38 24.68 19.92
N GLU A 652 1.51 23.39 19.69
CA GLU A 652 2.68 22.63 20.11
C GLU A 652 3.96 23.12 19.43
N GLU A 653 4.87 23.60 20.24
CA GLU A 653 6.23 23.93 19.88
C GLU A 653 7.14 23.33 20.94
N ILE A 654 8.09 22.49 20.53
CA ILE A 654 9.10 21.98 21.45
C ILE A 654 10.17 23.08 21.58
N GLN A 655 10.17 23.76 22.72
CA GLN A 655 11.18 24.76 23.01
C GLN A 655 12.51 24.05 23.27
N ILE A 656 13.54 24.39 22.50
CA ILE A 656 14.89 23.85 22.66
C ILE A 656 15.68 24.78 23.58
N ASP A 657 15.60 26.10 23.31
CA ASP A 657 16.17 27.17 24.10
C ASP A 657 15.38 28.48 23.89
N ASP A 658 15.78 29.60 24.49
CA ASP A 658 15.09 30.89 24.45
C ASP A 658 14.85 31.44 23.03
N ARG A 659 15.60 30.98 22.06
CA ARG A 659 15.59 31.45 20.66
C ARG A 659 15.18 30.40 19.64
N HIS A 660 15.25 29.12 20.01
CA HIS A 660 15.05 28.01 19.09
C HIS A 660 13.89 27.13 19.54
N SER A 661 12.97 26.86 18.65
CA SER A 661 11.90 25.89 18.86
C SER A 661 11.81 24.93 17.67
N TYR A 662 11.65 23.64 17.97
CA TYR A 662 11.36 22.63 16.97
C TYR A 662 9.88 22.69 16.65
N ILE A 663 9.56 22.80 15.37
CA ILE A 663 8.20 22.83 14.86
C ILE A 663 8.07 21.96 13.61
N LEU A 664 6.90 21.44 13.38
CA LEU A 664 6.56 20.79 12.11
C LEU A 664 6.19 21.85 11.08
N GLY A 665 7.07 22.06 10.10
CA GLY A 665 6.85 22.95 8.96
C GLY A 665 6.11 22.25 7.81
N ARG A 666 5.81 23.01 6.75
CA ARG A 666 5.08 22.53 5.56
C ARG A 666 5.80 21.37 4.83
N ASN A 667 7.11 21.36 4.84
CA ASN A 667 7.97 20.40 4.11
C ASN A 667 8.67 19.41 5.04
N GLY A 668 8.25 19.31 6.31
CA GLY A 668 8.84 18.46 7.33
C GLY A 668 9.28 19.24 8.57
N PRO A 669 9.93 18.57 9.51
CA PRO A 669 10.40 19.17 10.74
C PRO A 669 11.48 20.24 10.48
N VAL A 670 11.42 21.36 11.25
CA VAL A 670 12.36 22.47 11.16
C VAL A 670 12.59 23.09 12.54
N ILE A 671 13.74 23.70 12.74
CA ILE A 671 14.00 24.59 13.87
C ILE A 671 13.65 26.02 13.48
N ARG A 672 12.74 26.61 14.26
CA ARG A 672 12.40 28.02 14.16
C ARG A 672 13.31 28.82 15.06
N CYS A 673 14.10 29.73 14.46
CA CYS A 673 15.01 30.63 15.16
C CYS A 673 14.39 32.03 15.23
N ARG A 674 14.28 32.61 16.43
CA ARG A 674 13.82 33.98 16.65
C ARG A 674 15.00 34.94 16.39
N VAL A 675 14.83 35.85 15.43
CA VAL A 675 15.79 36.92 15.18
C VAL A 675 15.57 38.06 16.17
N THR A 676 16.54 38.33 17.01
CA THR A 676 16.56 39.55 17.82
C THR A 676 17.38 40.59 17.08
N ASP A 677 16.91 41.82 16.99
CA ASP A 677 17.51 42.93 16.24
C ASP A 677 18.92 43.40 16.75
N ALA A 678 19.70 42.54 17.35
CA ALA A 678 20.99 42.82 17.96
C ALA A 678 22.20 42.70 17.01
N ASN A 679 22.00 42.47 15.71
CA ASN A 679 23.07 42.35 14.72
C ASN A 679 22.81 43.22 13.48
N SER A 680 22.38 44.49 13.69
CA SER A 680 22.27 45.46 12.59
C SER A 680 23.44 46.45 12.51
N ASP A 681 24.54 46.19 13.22
CA ASP A 681 25.74 47.02 13.12
C ASP A 681 26.86 46.30 12.34
N ALA A 682 26.70 46.22 11.03
CA ALA A 682 27.83 46.14 10.09
C ALA A 682 27.32 46.36 8.65
N SER A 683 27.75 47.47 8.05
CA SER A 683 27.69 47.86 6.65
C SER A 683 26.35 48.38 6.12
N ASP A 684 26.20 49.71 6.18
CA ASP A 684 25.77 50.50 5.00
C ASP A 684 26.23 51.96 5.12
N ASP A 685 27.39 52.25 4.60
CA ASP A 685 27.79 53.53 4.12
C ASP A 685 27.18 53.74 2.71
N CYS A 686 26.14 54.57 2.62
CA CYS A 686 25.86 55.39 1.44
C CYS A 686 24.82 56.45 1.77
N ALA A 687 25.34 57.62 1.97
CA ALA A 687 24.57 58.86 2.13
C ALA A 687 23.89 59.29 0.83
N SER A 688 22.66 59.80 0.92
CA SER A 688 22.28 60.97 0.10
C SER A 688 21.11 61.68 0.73
N SER A 689 21.35 62.93 0.97
CA SER A 689 20.58 64.08 1.36
C SER A 689 19.23 64.28 0.69
N ALA A 690 18.20 64.72 1.43
CA ALA A 690 17.26 65.77 1.00
C ALA A 690 16.46 66.31 2.18
N SER A 691 16.75 67.54 2.47
CA SER A 691 15.97 68.76 2.86
C SER A 691 14.67 68.61 3.64
N ALA A 692 14.68 69.34 4.73
CA ALA A 692 13.60 69.76 5.59
C ALA A 692 12.58 70.68 4.88
N SER A 693 11.31 70.59 5.25
CA SER A 693 10.37 71.72 5.26
C SER A 693 9.35 71.51 6.40
N ASP A 694 9.26 72.54 7.21
CA ASP A 694 8.35 72.77 8.34
C ASP A 694 6.89 72.73 7.97
N GLY A 695 6.07 72.19 8.90
CA GLY A 695 4.61 72.25 8.85
C GLY A 695 3.99 71.79 10.13
N ASP A 696 3.66 72.72 10.96
CA ASP A 696 2.94 72.68 12.23
C ASP A 696 1.57 71.99 12.12
N GLY A 697 1.18 71.16 13.12
CA GLY A 697 -0.15 70.60 13.25
C GLY A 697 -0.19 69.42 14.24
N GLY A 698 -0.47 69.74 15.51
CA GLY A 698 -0.57 68.77 16.58
C GLY A 698 -1.69 67.75 16.38
N ASP A 699 -1.35 66.53 16.61
CA ASP A 699 -2.29 65.46 16.96
C ASP A 699 -1.61 64.39 17.80
N ALA A 700 -2.38 63.78 18.72
CA ALA A 700 -1.90 62.88 19.79
C ALA A 700 -1.20 61.63 19.24
N PRO A 701 -0.22 61.02 19.95
CA PRO A 701 0.52 59.85 19.44
C PRO A 701 -0.37 58.61 19.43
N LEU A 702 -0.60 58.05 18.23
CA LEU A 702 -1.18 56.74 18.02
C LEU A 702 -0.21 55.67 18.61
N PRO A 703 -0.74 54.60 19.24
CA PRO A 703 0.10 53.53 19.81
C PRO A 703 0.96 52.86 18.75
N ALA A 704 2.25 52.74 19.00
CA ALA A 704 3.24 52.12 18.12
C ALA A 704 2.78 50.74 17.69
N LYS A 705 2.69 50.49 16.38
CA LYS A 705 2.45 49.18 15.77
C LYS A 705 3.56 48.21 16.26
N LYS A 706 3.22 47.22 17.07
CA LYS A 706 4.11 46.14 17.48
C LYS A 706 4.62 45.43 16.20
N THR A 707 5.88 45.60 15.87
CA THR A 707 6.55 44.89 14.79
C THR A 707 6.52 43.39 15.09
N LYS A 708 5.99 42.59 14.16
CA LYS A 708 5.96 41.12 14.34
C LYS A 708 7.38 40.61 14.36
N PRO A 709 7.75 39.71 15.30
CA PRO A 709 9.09 39.13 15.37
C PRO A 709 9.43 38.39 14.04
N LYS A 710 10.65 38.60 13.56
CA LYS A 710 11.20 37.92 12.38
C LYS A 710 11.68 36.53 12.81
N PHE A 711 11.41 35.50 11.99
CA PHE A 711 11.84 34.13 12.23
C PHE A 711 12.61 33.59 11.04
N ILE A 712 13.66 32.82 11.31
CA ILE A 712 14.41 32.02 10.32
C ILE A 712 14.09 30.55 10.61
N PHE A 713 13.95 29.74 9.57
CA PHE A 713 13.66 28.32 9.67
C PHE A 713 14.83 27.53 9.11
N LYS A 714 15.40 26.64 9.93
CA LYS A 714 16.50 25.74 9.54
C LYS A 714 15.99 24.30 9.45
N SER A 715 16.42 23.56 8.43
CA SER A 715 16.10 22.13 8.29
C SER A 715 16.82 21.33 9.39
N VAL A 716 16.19 20.25 9.85
CA VAL A 716 16.79 19.31 10.80
C VAL A 716 17.24 18.05 10.10
N ARG A 717 18.12 17.29 10.74
CA ARG A 717 18.57 15.97 10.27
C ARG A 717 17.38 15.02 10.09
N PRO A 718 17.37 14.16 9.06
CA PRO A 718 16.26 13.25 8.78
C PRO A 718 16.21 12.02 9.72
N ASP A 719 17.29 11.75 10.45
CA ASP A 719 17.50 10.59 11.33
C ASP A 719 17.12 10.85 12.80
N LEU A 720 16.54 12.02 13.12
CA LEU A 720 16.11 12.36 14.46
C LEU A 720 14.88 11.56 14.89
N GLU A 721 14.97 10.94 16.07
CA GLU A 721 13.81 10.30 16.72
C GLU A 721 12.98 11.35 17.49
N TYR A 722 11.71 11.47 17.14
CA TYR A 722 10.81 12.48 17.74
C TYR A 722 10.68 12.33 19.28
N SER A 723 10.65 11.09 19.78
CA SER A 723 10.63 10.81 21.21
C SER A 723 11.85 11.33 21.97
N LYS A 724 13.02 11.31 21.35
CA LYS A 724 14.27 11.86 21.93
C LYS A 724 14.31 13.39 21.87
N ILE A 725 13.69 13.98 20.85
CA ILE A 725 13.52 15.45 20.76
C ILE A 725 12.64 15.92 21.92
N LEU A 726 11.51 15.24 22.16
CA LEU A 726 10.60 15.53 23.29
C LEU A 726 11.29 15.44 24.64
N ARG A 727 12.21 14.49 24.80
CA ARG A 727 12.99 14.33 26.04
C ARG A 727 14.21 15.25 26.16
N GLY A 728 14.47 16.06 25.12
CA GLY A 728 15.63 16.96 25.09
C GLY A 728 16.97 16.24 25.00
N GLU A 729 17.00 15.02 24.48
CA GLU A 729 18.22 14.20 24.37
C GLU A 729 19.17 14.65 23.27
N TYR A 730 18.70 15.45 22.31
CA TYR A 730 19.51 15.99 21.23
C TYR A 730 19.93 17.45 21.49
N SER A 731 21.21 17.76 21.31
CA SER A 731 21.67 19.15 21.28
C SER A 731 21.21 19.85 19.97
N LEU A 732 21.06 21.18 20.03
CA LEU A 732 20.69 21.99 18.87
C LEU A 732 21.68 21.78 17.70
N ALA A 733 23.00 21.74 17.99
CA ALA A 733 24.04 21.53 17.01
C ALA A 733 23.90 20.15 16.32
N TYR A 734 23.57 19.10 17.08
CA TYR A 734 23.32 17.78 16.53
C TYR A 734 22.06 17.77 15.64
N MET A 735 20.98 18.39 16.09
CA MET A 735 19.73 18.47 15.31
C MET A 735 19.90 19.22 13.98
N LEU A 736 20.80 20.22 13.94
CA LEU A 736 21.13 20.98 12.74
C LEU A 736 22.20 20.30 11.86
N GLY A 737 22.80 19.20 12.32
CA GLY A 737 23.89 18.51 11.61
C GLY A 737 25.25 19.20 11.73
N GLU A 738 25.43 20.05 12.73
CA GLU A 738 26.66 20.82 13.03
C GLU A 738 27.60 20.08 14.00
N ALA A 739 27.20 18.94 14.59
CA ALA A 739 27.95 18.09 15.52
C ALA A 739 27.66 16.60 15.33
N GLU A 740 28.61 15.74 15.64
CA GLU A 740 28.43 14.26 15.72
C GLU A 740 27.91 13.86 17.11
N GLU A 741 27.21 12.75 17.20
CA GLU A 741 26.74 12.14 18.43
C GLU A 741 27.94 11.61 19.22
N GLY A 742 28.48 12.41 20.12
CA GLY A 742 29.69 12.08 20.87
C GLY A 742 29.63 12.60 22.29
N GLY A 743 29.39 11.67 23.20
CA GLY A 743 29.63 11.59 24.57
C GLY A 743 30.32 12.72 25.32
N GLY A 744 29.76 13.06 26.46
CA GLY A 744 30.40 13.86 27.47
C GLY A 744 31.70 13.25 27.96
N GLY A 745 32.70 14.10 28.07
CA GLY A 745 33.83 13.92 29.02
C GLY A 745 35.22 13.80 28.42
N GLY A 746 36.03 14.91 28.51
CA GLY A 746 37.42 14.86 28.92
C GLY A 746 38.54 14.76 27.85
N GLY A 747 39.08 15.89 27.49
CA GLY A 747 40.52 16.18 27.45
C GLY A 747 41.47 15.40 26.53
N GLY A 748 42.07 16.12 25.59
CA GLY A 748 43.50 15.89 25.25
C GLY A 748 43.88 15.51 23.83
N GLY A 749 44.20 16.47 22.99
CA GLY A 749 45.41 16.46 22.18
C GLY A 749 45.57 15.52 20.98
N GLY A 750 45.63 16.11 19.78
CA GLY A 750 46.66 15.75 18.83
C GLY A 750 46.23 15.09 17.52
N GLY A 751 46.34 15.79 16.42
CA GLY A 751 46.82 15.21 15.16
C GLY A 751 45.81 14.98 14.08
N GLY A 752 45.80 15.87 13.10
CA GLY A 752 44.91 15.95 11.94
C GLY A 752 44.90 14.76 11.00
N THR A 753 43.80 14.64 10.38
CA THR A 753 43.67 14.48 8.92
C THR A 753 42.24 14.88 8.49
N SER A 754 42.23 15.87 7.60
CA SER A 754 41.08 16.46 6.97
C SER A 754 40.29 15.44 6.15
N SER A 755 39.02 15.14 6.55
CA SER A 755 38.00 14.66 5.65
C SER A 755 36.82 15.63 5.70
N THR A 756 36.72 16.44 4.65
CA THR A 756 35.68 17.46 4.47
C THR A 756 34.29 16.81 4.33
N ALA A 757 33.43 17.01 5.33
CA ALA A 757 32.01 16.78 5.23
C ALA A 757 31.34 17.83 4.31
N PRO A 758 30.33 17.49 3.51
CA PRO A 758 29.73 18.38 2.50
C PRO A 758 28.94 19.50 3.17
N VAL A 759 29.27 20.74 2.82
CA VAL A 759 28.61 21.98 3.26
C VAL A 759 27.25 22.13 2.54
N ALA A 760 26.15 22.34 3.27
CA ALA A 760 24.85 22.67 2.70
C ALA A 760 24.80 24.13 2.23
N VAL A 761 24.53 24.36 0.95
CA VAL A 761 24.40 25.68 0.34
C VAL A 761 22.98 26.23 0.48
N ALA A 762 22.84 27.52 0.75
CA ALA A 762 21.57 28.21 0.83
C ALA A 762 20.73 28.01 -0.46
N GLY A 763 19.59 27.30 -0.34
CA GLY A 763 18.70 26.98 -1.47
C GLY A 763 18.28 25.53 -1.58
N GLY A 764 18.57 24.66 -0.57
CA GLY A 764 17.98 23.31 -0.47
C GLY A 764 18.59 22.30 -1.46
N GLY A 765 19.90 22.10 -1.45
CA GLY A 765 20.56 21.05 -2.23
C GLY A 765 21.83 20.55 -1.54
N ARG A 766 22.28 19.31 -1.85
CA ARG A 766 23.52 18.73 -1.38
C ARG A 766 24.66 19.18 -2.27
N PHE A 767 25.58 19.98 -1.72
CA PHE A 767 26.81 20.36 -2.40
C PHE A 767 27.76 19.16 -2.46
N MET A 768 28.22 18.81 -3.65
CA MET A 768 29.07 17.65 -3.88
C MET A 768 30.54 18.02 -4.07
N GLY A 769 30.83 19.28 -4.43
CA GLY A 769 32.14 19.79 -4.80
C GLY A 769 32.07 20.66 -6.04
N GLN A 770 33.25 20.96 -6.64
CA GLN A 770 33.32 21.71 -7.89
C GLN A 770 33.87 20.84 -9.02
N HIS A 771 33.34 21.05 -10.23
CA HIS A 771 33.82 20.45 -11.47
C HIS A 771 33.96 21.56 -12.54
N GLN A 772 35.15 21.71 -13.12
CA GLN A 772 35.48 22.76 -14.10
C GLN A 772 35.18 24.20 -13.59
N GLY A 773 35.48 24.47 -12.30
CA GLY A 773 35.24 25.77 -11.69
C GLY A 773 33.78 26.12 -11.38
N GLN A 774 32.85 25.15 -11.53
CA GLN A 774 31.44 25.33 -11.21
C GLN A 774 30.97 24.37 -10.14
N ASP A 775 30.08 24.83 -9.27
CA ASP A 775 29.49 24.04 -8.18
C ASP A 775 28.63 22.91 -8.70
N VAL A 776 28.83 21.72 -8.14
CA VAL A 776 28.01 20.52 -8.39
C VAL A 776 27.10 20.31 -7.18
N ILE A 777 25.78 20.50 -7.36
CA ILE A 777 24.78 20.45 -6.28
C ILE A 777 23.68 19.46 -6.66
N ILE A 778 23.45 18.45 -5.84
CA ILE A 778 22.29 17.55 -5.99
C ILE A 778 21.08 18.19 -5.31
N LYS A 779 19.98 18.31 -6.06
CA LYS A 779 18.67 18.78 -5.57
C LYS A 779 17.59 17.75 -5.84
N SER A 780 16.57 17.69 -4.97
CA SER A 780 15.39 16.86 -5.17
C SER A 780 14.20 17.74 -5.59
N GLY A 781 13.51 17.34 -6.64
CA GLY A 781 12.38 18.08 -7.21
C GLY A 781 11.18 17.19 -7.47
N LYS A 782 10.08 17.80 -7.94
CA LYS A 782 8.81 17.10 -8.26
C LYS A 782 8.96 15.86 -9.17
N TYR A 783 10.06 15.80 -9.94
CA TYR A 783 10.34 14.71 -10.89
C TYR A 783 11.50 13.80 -10.47
N GLY A 784 11.96 13.89 -9.22
CA GLY A 784 13.07 13.11 -8.65
C GLY A 784 14.35 13.92 -8.48
N ALA A 785 15.45 13.26 -8.06
CA ALA A 785 16.73 13.90 -7.84
C ALA A 785 17.38 14.36 -9.17
N TYR A 786 18.03 15.52 -9.12
CA TYR A 786 18.78 16.09 -10.25
C TYR A 786 20.02 16.83 -9.74
N VAL A 787 21.05 16.87 -10.57
CA VAL A 787 22.26 17.64 -10.30
C VAL A 787 22.16 19.01 -10.99
N VAL A 788 22.55 20.06 -10.25
CA VAL A 788 22.76 21.41 -10.76
C VAL A 788 24.26 21.59 -10.93
N TRP A 789 24.69 21.89 -12.15
CA TRP A 789 26.08 22.20 -12.49
C TRP A 789 26.09 23.45 -13.37
N GLY A 790 26.58 24.56 -12.81
CA GLY A 790 26.44 25.88 -13.39
C GLY A 790 24.97 26.24 -13.68
N SER A 791 24.63 26.57 -14.91
CA SER A 791 23.27 26.86 -15.36
C SER A 791 22.48 25.61 -15.77
N THR A 792 23.08 24.42 -15.70
CA THR A 792 22.50 23.17 -16.23
C THR A 792 21.93 22.31 -15.13
N ASN A 793 20.71 21.79 -15.33
CA ASN A 793 20.05 20.83 -14.45
C ASN A 793 19.96 19.47 -15.14
N ILE A 794 20.61 18.43 -14.58
CA ILE A 794 20.66 17.07 -15.15
C ILE A 794 19.96 16.09 -14.22
N SER A 795 18.95 15.37 -14.71
CA SER A 795 18.22 14.37 -13.90
C SER A 795 19.08 13.17 -13.57
N LEU A 796 19.15 12.81 -12.28
CA LEU A 796 19.89 11.64 -11.78
C LEU A 796 19.11 10.34 -11.87
N LYS A 797 17.88 10.35 -12.39
CA LYS A 797 17.04 9.16 -12.52
C LYS A 797 17.70 7.99 -13.27
N PRO A 798 18.50 8.20 -14.33
CA PRO A 798 19.23 7.11 -15.00
C PRO A 798 20.34 6.50 -14.14
N LEU A 799 20.96 7.30 -13.26
CA LEU A 799 22.03 6.86 -12.38
C LEU A 799 21.51 6.08 -11.17
N LEU A 800 20.28 6.38 -10.74
CA LEU A 800 19.60 5.80 -9.56
C LEU A 800 18.71 4.58 -9.87
N GLY A 801 18.69 4.07 -11.11
CA GLY A 801 18.03 2.81 -11.46
C GLY A 801 16.51 2.83 -11.53
N GLY A 802 15.88 3.96 -11.89
CA GLY A 802 14.42 4.04 -12.13
C GLY A 802 14.00 3.39 -13.46
N GLY A 803 13.73 2.08 -13.47
CA GLY A 803 13.27 1.33 -14.64
C GLY A 803 11.85 1.71 -15.10
N GLY A 804 11.73 2.34 -16.26
CA GLY A 804 10.50 2.43 -17.03
C GLY A 804 10.44 1.28 -18.03
N GLY A 805 9.42 0.41 -17.91
CA GLY A 805 9.16 -0.66 -18.86
C GLY A 805 8.79 -0.10 -20.22
N GLY A 806 9.60 -0.45 -21.24
CA GLY A 806 9.27 -0.29 -22.64
C GLY A 806 9.24 -1.66 -23.31
N ASN A 807 8.09 -2.02 -23.88
CA ASN A 807 7.89 -3.19 -24.70
C ASN A 807 8.82 -3.18 -25.93
N VAL A 808 9.51 -4.28 -26.17
CA VAL A 808 10.12 -4.58 -27.47
C VAL A 808 9.42 -5.84 -28.01
N PRO A 809 8.85 -5.82 -29.22
CA PRO A 809 8.29 -7.02 -29.83
C PRO A 809 9.40 -7.89 -30.42
N SER A 810 9.45 -9.15 -30.00
CA SER A 810 10.33 -10.17 -30.62
C SER A 810 9.68 -10.76 -31.86
N ILE A 811 10.41 -10.75 -32.96
CA ILE A 811 10.14 -11.46 -34.20
C ILE A 811 10.74 -12.87 -34.07
N PRO A 812 10.07 -13.93 -34.50
CA PRO A 812 10.59 -15.30 -34.42
C PRO A 812 11.43 -15.66 -35.66
N ALA A 813 12.53 -16.36 -35.44
CA ALA A 813 13.26 -17.07 -36.49
C ALA A 813 13.19 -18.61 -36.25
N PRO A 814 13.16 -19.43 -37.30
CA PRO A 814 12.82 -20.84 -37.21
C PRO A 814 14.02 -21.78 -37.10
N GLY A 815 13.81 -22.90 -36.42
CA GLY A 815 14.38 -24.20 -36.80
C GLY A 815 15.68 -24.62 -36.15
N ALA A 816 15.57 -25.74 -35.47
CA ALA A 816 16.43 -26.90 -35.45
C ALA A 816 16.81 -27.39 -34.05
N GLY A 817 16.50 -28.66 -33.88
CA GLY A 817 16.56 -29.44 -32.67
C GLY A 817 17.94 -29.67 -32.06
N GLY A 818 17.93 -30.16 -30.82
CA GLY A 818 19.10 -30.79 -30.23
C GLY A 818 19.25 -30.68 -28.76
N LYS A 819 18.84 -31.73 -28.06
CA LYS A 819 19.45 -32.31 -26.83
C LYS A 819 19.71 -31.47 -25.58
N CYS A 820 19.00 -31.89 -24.53
CA CYS A 820 19.22 -31.82 -23.13
C CYS A 820 20.70 -31.81 -22.67
N SER A 821 21.10 -30.84 -21.89
CA SER A 821 22.19 -30.98 -20.89
C SER A 821 21.98 -30.06 -19.67
N LYS A 822 22.29 -30.62 -18.54
CA LYS A 822 22.19 -30.13 -17.15
C LYS A 822 22.80 -28.75 -16.98
N TYR A 823 22.04 -27.82 -16.38
CA TYR A 823 22.57 -26.53 -15.92
C TYR A 823 22.54 -26.44 -14.40
N THR A 824 23.71 -26.31 -13.84
CA THR A 824 23.96 -25.82 -12.47
C THR A 824 23.77 -24.30 -12.43
N PRO A 825 23.17 -23.71 -11.40
CA PRO A 825 22.97 -22.26 -11.35
C PRO A 825 24.27 -21.55 -10.97
N LYS A 826 24.76 -20.72 -11.89
CA LYS A 826 25.79 -19.71 -11.60
C LYS A 826 25.13 -18.51 -10.88
N SER A 827 25.77 -18.10 -9.81
CA SER A 827 25.50 -16.92 -9.00
C SER A 827 25.32 -15.66 -9.88
N LYS A 828 24.19 -14.98 -9.74
CA LYS A 828 23.96 -13.64 -10.30
C LYS A 828 24.69 -12.63 -9.42
N SER A 829 25.58 -11.85 -10.04
CA SER A 829 26.17 -10.66 -9.47
C SER A 829 25.06 -9.63 -9.16
N THR A 830 24.93 -9.27 -7.89
CA THR A 830 24.12 -8.16 -7.38
C THR A 830 24.75 -6.85 -7.87
N THR A 831 24.11 -6.19 -8.83
CA THR A 831 24.36 -4.76 -9.11
C THR A 831 23.80 -3.95 -7.93
N ASN A 832 24.69 -3.41 -7.11
CA ASN A 832 24.37 -2.44 -6.05
C ASN A 832 23.70 -1.20 -6.68
N GLN A 833 22.41 -1.00 -6.45
CA GLN A 833 21.73 0.26 -6.76
C GLN A 833 22.12 1.28 -5.66
N LYS A 834 22.84 2.34 -6.06
CA LYS A 834 23.19 3.43 -5.16
C LYS A 834 21.96 4.34 -4.96
N SER A 835 21.68 4.76 -3.73
CA SER A 835 20.72 5.82 -3.43
C SER A 835 21.30 7.19 -3.76
N GLU A 836 20.47 8.26 -3.82
CA GLU A 836 20.98 9.63 -4.06
C GLU A 836 21.96 10.10 -2.97
N PHE A 837 21.90 9.47 -1.79
CA PHE A 837 22.79 9.76 -0.65
C PHE A 837 24.13 9.00 -0.73
N ASP A 838 24.20 7.93 -1.50
CA ASP A 838 25.38 7.09 -1.68
C ASP A 838 26.26 7.54 -2.87
N LEU A 839 25.83 8.57 -3.62
CA LEU A 839 26.59 9.10 -4.74
C LEU A 839 27.80 9.93 -4.26
N THR A 840 28.97 9.61 -4.82
CA THR A 840 30.19 10.41 -4.65
C THR A 840 30.28 11.52 -5.71
N LEU A 841 31.13 12.55 -5.47
CA LEU A 841 31.39 13.58 -6.48
C LEU A 841 31.87 12.94 -7.79
N GLU A 842 32.72 11.93 -7.70
CA GLU A 842 33.29 11.24 -8.87
C GLU A 842 32.24 10.51 -9.70
N ASP A 843 31.23 9.89 -9.06
CA ASP A 843 30.09 9.27 -9.74
C ASP A 843 29.27 10.31 -10.52
N VAL A 844 29.05 11.47 -9.89
CA VAL A 844 28.27 12.56 -10.48
C VAL A 844 29.05 13.27 -11.60
N VAL A 845 30.35 13.48 -11.45
CA VAL A 845 31.22 14.07 -12.46
C VAL A 845 31.30 13.16 -13.70
N LYS A 846 31.57 11.87 -13.54
CA LYS A 846 31.52 10.89 -14.64
C LYS A 846 30.18 10.86 -15.36
N PHE A 847 29.10 11.07 -14.62
CA PHE A 847 27.76 11.16 -15.20
C PHE A 847 27.54 12.47 -15.95
N ILE A 848 28.00 13.60 -15.43
CA ILE A 848 27.98 14.91 -16.10
C ILE A 848 28.79 14.84 -17.39
N GLU A 849 30.01 14.33 -17.37
CA GLU A 849 30.90 14.22 -18.52
C GLU A 849 30.30 13.35 -19.64
N ARG A 850 29.67 12.21 -19.29
CA ARG A 850 28.96 11.36 -20.24
C ARG A 850 27.75 12.02 -20.90
N ASN A 851 27.11 12.99 -20.20
CA ASN A 851 25.93 13.69 -20.68
C ASN A 851 26.20 15.12 -21.18
N SER A 852 27.47 15.59 -21.09
CA SER A 852 27.91 16.94 -21.47
C SER A 852 29.01 16.92 -22.55
N ALA A 853 29.28 15.77 -23.17
CA ALA A 853 30.28 15.70 -24.25
C ALA A 853 29.94 16.70 -25.35
N PRO A 854 30.82 17.67 -25.70
CA PRO A 854 30.56 18.67 -26.72
C PRO A 854 30.49 17.99 -28.08
N VAL A 855 29.49 18.35 -28.87
CA VAL A 855 29.54 18.13 -30.32
C VAL A 855 30.70 18.99 -30.83
N VAL A 856 31.73 18.35 -31.30
CA VAL A 856 32.84 19.02 -31.97
C VAL A 856 32.29 19.76 -33.19
N VAL A 857 32.30 21.08 -33.14
CA VAL A 857 32.10 21.92 -34.33
C VAL A 857 33.42 21.87 -35.07
N VAL A 858 33.46 21.19 -36.17
CA VAL A 858 34.55 21.28 -37.15
C VAL A 858 34.26 22.55 -37.94
N GLU A 859 35.10 23.57 -37.85
CA GLU A 859 35.11 24.71 -38.74
C GLU A 859 35.56 24.25 -40.12
N ASP A 860 34.81 24.67 -41.14
CA ASP A 860 34.93 24.27 -42.51
C ASP A 860 36.20 24.86 -43.16
N GLY A 861 37.02 23.98 -43.72
CA GLY A 861 37.91 24.25 -44.83
C GLY A 861 37.45 23.36 -45.98
N ASP A 862 37.28 24.00 -47.16
CA ASP A 862 36.73 23.54 -48.41
C ASP A 862 37.06 22.10 -48.82
N GLY A 863 36.03 21.24 -49.03
CA GLY A 863 36.19 19.92 -49.59
C GLY A 863 34.88 19.12 -49.66
N GLU A 864 34.46 18.65 -50.80
CA GLU A 864 33.19 17.97 -51.14
C GLU A 864 32.84 16.80 -50.18
N PRO A 865 31.51 16.51 -50.01
CA PRO A 865 31.05 15.55 -48.98
C PRO A 865 31.05 14.14 -49.50
N SER A 866 31.79 13.26 -48.84
CA SER A 866 31.58 11.81 -48.94
C SER A 866 30.78 11.34 -47.72
N ALA A 867 29.62 10.68 -47.99
CA ALA A 867 28.73 10.11 -47.03
C ALA A 867 29.38 8.94 -46.27
N SER A 868 29.57 9.05 -44.98
CA SER A 868 29.66 7.89 -44.09
C SER A 868 28.93 8.19 -42.78
N SER A 869 27.80 7.54 -42.67
CA SER A 869 26.90 7.54 -41.54
C SER A 869 27.56 6.92 -40.32
N VAL A 870 27.53 7.65 -39.21
CA VAL A 870 27.61 7.05 -37.87
C VAL A 870 26.26 7.18 -37.22
N ALA A 871 25.48 6.11 -37.28
CA ALA A 871 24.24 5.96 -36.55
C ALA A 871 24.54 5.69 -35.05
N SER A 872 24.29 6.66 -34.20
CA SER A 872 24.20 6.43 -32.75
C SER A 872 22.81 5.82 -32.44
N THR A 873 22.78 4.51 -32.17
CA THR A 873 21.62 3.75 -31.79
C THR A 873 21.27 4.02 -30.32
N GLY A 874 20.59 5.11 -30.04
CA GLY A 874 19.99 5.39 -28.73
C GLY A 874 18.71 6.21 -28.88
N THR A 875 17.57 5.71 -28.39
CA THR A 875 16.32 6.46 -28.36
C THR A 875 16.47 7.70 -27.47
N PRO A 876 16.11 8.91 -27.95
CA PRO A 876 16.22 10.15 -27.20
C PRO A 876 15.38 10.12 -25.92
N PHE A 877 15.91 10.64 -24.79
CA PHE A 877 15.17 10.68 -23.52
C PHE A 877 14.44 12.02 -23.32
N GLN A 878 13.42 12.01 -22.48
CA GLN A 878 12.56 13.17 -22.25
C GLN A 878 13.35 14.36 -21.66
N GLY A 879 13.34 15.50 -22.35
CA GLY A 879 14.07 16.73 -22.00
C GLY A 879 15.41 16.90 -22.72
N GLN A 880 15.88 15.90 -23.46
CA GLN A 880 17.11 15.97 -24.25
C GLN A 880 17.01 17.07 -25.31
N VAL A 881 18.04 17.91 -25.38
CA VAL A 881 18.21 18.89 -26.49
C VAL A 881 18.73 18.12 -27.69
N LEU A 882 17.94 18.13 -28.76
CA LEU A 882 18.27 17.45 -30.01
C LEU A 882 19.07 18.38 -30.95
N ARG A 883 18.76 19.70 -30.90
CA ARG A 883 19.41 20.73 -31.70
C ARG A 883 19.23 22.09 -31.04
N THR A 884 20.26 22.92 -31.03
CA THR A 884 20.19 24.34 -30.71
C THR A 884 20.10 25.16 -32.01
N ILE A 885 19.10 26.01 -32.11
CA ILE A 885 18.89 26.87 -33.31
C ILE A 885 19.53 28.25 -33.10
N ASP A 886 19.32 28.81 -31.91
CA ASP A 886 19.89 30.05 -31.43
C ASP A 886 19.83 30.10 -29.88
N GLU A 887 20.34 31.21 -29.28
CA GLU A 887 20.40 31.39 -27.80
C GLU A 887 19.02 31.23 -27.12
N ASN A 888 17.95 31.48 -27.83
CA ASN A 888 16.59 31.49 -27.31
C ASN A 888 15.75 30.29 -27.76
N THR A 889 16.27 29.45 -28.69
CA THR A 889 15.49 28.45 -29.39
C THR A 889 16.22 27.10 -29.47
N THR A 890 15.61 26.05 -28.92
CA THR A 890 16.15 24.68 -28.94
C THR A 890 15.09 23.68 -29.36
N ILE A 891 15.48 22.62 -30.09
CA ILE A 891 14.64 21.45 -30.32
C ILE A 891 14.91 20.45 -29.20
N ARG A 892 13.88 20.00 -28.52
CA ARG A 892 13.94 19.04 -27.40
C ARG A 892 13.01 17.86 -27.61
N TYR A 893 13.33 16.74 -26.98
CA TYR A 893 12.46 15.56 -27.00
C TYR A 893 11.55 15.54 -25.77
N GLY A 894 10.24 15.48 -25.94
CA GLY A 894 9.23 15.49 -24.89
C GLY A 894 8.44 14.19 -24.77
N ARG A 895 7.52 14.13 -23.80
CA ARG A 895 6.63 12.97 -23.58
C ARG A 895 5.81 12.58 -24.81
N TYR A 896 5.52 13.56 -25.67
CA TYR A 896 4.68 13.40 -26.87
C TYR A 896 5.49 13.53 -28.18
N GLY A 897 6.82 13.39 -28.10
CA GLY A 897 7.73 13.51 -29.23
C GLY A 897 8.53 14.83 -29.23
N PRO A 898 9.30 15.11 -30.32
CA PRO A 898 10.11 16.30 -30.43
C PRO A 898 9.28 17.60 -30.52
N TYR A 899 9.80 18.66 -29.91
CA TYR A 899 9.18 19.99 -29.89
C TYR A 899 10.25 21.10 -29.87
N ILE A 900 9.88 22.28 -30.34
CA ILE A 900 10.70 23.49 -30.23
C ILE A 900 10.40 24.17 -28.91
N PHE A 901 11.44 24.47 -28.15
CA PHE A 901 11.39 25.34 -26.97
C PHE A 901 11.93 26.69 -27.36
N HIS A 902 11.13 27.74 -27.22
CA HIS A 902 11.51 29.12 -27.54
C HIS A 902 11.21 30.05 -26.37
N LYS A 903 12.22 30.86 -25.93
CA LYS A 903 12.05 31.83 -24.83
C LYS A 903 13.03 32.99 -25.01
N THR A 904 12.49 34.18 -25.31
CA THR A 904 13.27 35.43 -25.29
C THR A 904 13.19 36.12 -23.91
N ALA A 905 14.07 37.07 -23.64
CA ALA A 905 14.10 37.84 -22.41
C ALA A 905 12.77 38.66 -22.18
N LYS A 906 12.06 38.99 -23.23
CA LYS A 906 10.78 39.71 -23.20
C LYS A 906 9.56 38.84 -22.95
N MET A 907 9.71 37.51 -22.99
CA MET A 907 8.58 36.58 -22.81
C MET A 907 8.43 36.19 -21.33
N SER A 908 7.23 36.38 -20.76
CA SER A 908 6.91 35.97 -19.39
C SER A 908 6.88 34.45 -19.20
N LYS A 909 6.58 33.68 -20.27
CA LYS A 909 6.58 32.19 -20.29
C LYS A 909 7.17 31.68 -21.60
N PRO A 910 7.91 30.55 -21.59
CA PRO A 910 8.42 29.95 -22.80
C PRO A 910 7.28 29.43 -23.70
N ALA A 911 7.50 29.50 -25.01
CA ALA A 911 6.64 28.86 -26.01
C ALA A 911 7.11 27.43 -26.30
N PHE A 912 6.17 26.51 -26.51
CA PHE A 912 6.40 25.12 -26.84
C PHE A 912 5.67 24.81 -28.16
N VAL A 913 6.41 24.58 -29.23
CA VAL A 913 5.84 24.33 -30.56
C VAL A 913 6.09 22.85 -30.94
N ALA A 914 5.03 22.10 -31.15
CA ALA A 914 5.15 20.70 -31.53
C ALA A 914 5.68 20.55 -32.95
N LEU A 915 6.61 19.60 -33.16
CA LEU A 915 7.14 19.26 -34.49
C LEU A 915 6.38 18.10 -35.16
N LYS A 916 5.22 17.74 -34.64
CA LYS A 916 4.34 16.74 -35.25
C LYS A 916 3.79 17.26 -36.57
N GLY A 917 4.07 16.58 -37.66
CA GLY A 917 3.73 17.00 -39.03
C GLY A 917 4.84 17.79 -39.76
N PHE A 918 5.86 18.27 -39.02
CA PHE A 918 6.99 18.98 -39.63
C PHE A 918 7.78 18.10 -40.64
N PRO A 919 8.10 16.83 -40.33
CA PRO A 919 8.84 15.96 -41.26
C PRO A 919 8.10 15.67 -42.58
N GLU A 920 6.77 15.68 -42.55
CA GLU A 920 5.92 15.41 -43.73
C GLU A 920 5.94 16.58 -44.73
N VAL A 921 6.26 17.82 -44.27
CA VAL A 921 6.21 19.05 -45.07
C VAL A 921 7.62 19.58 -45.36
N HIS A 922 8.51 19.51 -44.38
CA HIS A 922 9.83 20.19 -44.41
C HIS A 922 11.02 19.23 -44.22
N GLY A 923 10.79 17.93 -44.09
CA GLY A 923 11.85 16.94 -43.89
C GLY A 923 12.39 16.89 -42.47
N ASN A 924 13.66 16.48 -42.32
CA ASN A 924 14.24 16.25 -41.02
C ASN A 924 14.52 17.53 -40.25
N TYR A 925 13.85 17.76 -39.11
CA TYR A 925 13.98 18.94 -38.24
C TYR A 925 15.38 19.08 -37.59
N ILE A 926 16.20 18.04 -37.63
CA ILE A 926 17.59 18.10 -37.10
C ILE A 926 18.54 18.70 -38.11
N THR A 927 18.33 18.43 -39.42
CA THR A 927 19.22 18.83 -40.48
C THR A 927 18.70 19.96 -41.37
N CYS A 928 17.41 20.35 -41.23
CA CYS A 928 16.80 21.41 -42.05
C CYS A 928 17.40 22.80 -41.73
N ASP A 929 17.23 23.76 -42.64
CA ASP A 929 17.65 25.14 -42.44
C ASP A 929 16.95 25.78 -41.25
N ALA A 930 17.70 26.61 -40.47
CA ALA A 930 17.16 27.29 -39.27
C ALA A 930 16.06 28.29 -39.62
N GLY A 931 16.05 28.88 -40.81
CA GLY A 931 15.02 29.76 -41.32
C GLY A 931 13.65 29.04 -41.41
N VAL A 932 13.61 27.84 -41.93
CA VAL A 932 12.38 27.03 -42.01
C VAL A 932 11.78 26.72 -40.63
N LEU A 933 12.63 26.47 -39.63
CA LEU A 933 12.18 26.27 -38.27
C LEU A 933 11.65 27.56 -37.63
N ARG A 934 12.22 28.74 -37.95
CA ARG A 934 11.70 30.04 -37.50
C ARG A 934 10.36 30.36 -38.14
N GLU A 935 10.17 30.07 -39.43
CA GLU A 935 8.87 30.19 -40.11
C GLU A 935 7.81 29.26 -39.44
N TRP A 936 8.16 28.04 -39.10
CA TRP A 936 7.29 27.10 -38.40
C TRP A 936 6.87 27.63 -37.02
N ILE A 937 7.81 28.27 -36.26
CA ILE A 937 7.54 28.95 -34.97
C ILE A 937 6.58 30.12 -35.19
N ALA A 938 6.80 30.94 -36.21
CA ALA A 938 5.96 32.11 -36.52
C ALA A 938 4.54 31.66 -36.96
N ALA A 939 4.42 30.62 -37.76
CA ALA A 939 3.13 30.07 -38.18
C ALA A 939 2.33 29.47 -37.01
N ALA A 940 3.02 28.94 -35.98
CA ALA A 940 2.40 28.46 -34.75
C ALA A 940 1.95 29.59 -33.78
N GLY A 941 2.21 30.87 -34.11
CA GLY A 941 1.83 32.04 -33.30
C GLY A 941 2.69 32.22 -32.03
N ALA A 942 3.91 31.73 -32.04
CA ALA A 942 4.86 31.81 -30.92
C ALA A 942 5.83 33.00 -31.01
N GLY A 943 5.58 33.97 -31.90
CA GLY A 943 6.39 35.19 -32.06
C GLY A 943 6.01 36.29 -31.08
N GLU A 944 6.92 37.28 -30.89
CA GLU A 944 6.71 38.44 -30.03
C GLU A 944 5.47 39.22 -30.43
N GLY A 945 4.45 39.30 -29.56
CA GLY A 945 3.30 40.19 -29.73
C GLY A 945 1.92 39.56 -29.99
N ALA A 946 1.77 38.28 -30.04
CA ALA A 946 0.47 37.62 -30.28
C ALA A 946 -0.38 37.46 -29.01
N ALA A 947 -1.55 38.08 -28.97
CA ALA A 947 -2.60 37.84 -27.98
C ALA A 947 -3.10 36.39 -28.05
N PRO A 948 -3.55 35.76 -26.93
CA PRO A 948 -3.96 34.38 -26.93
C PRO A 948 -5.19 34.13 -27.80
N LYS A 949 -5.05 33.35 -28.85
CA LYS A 949 -6.17 32.89 -29.67
C LYS A 949 -6.99 31.84 -28.90
N PRO A 950 -8.33 31.83 -29.03
CA PRO A 950 -9.19 30.85 -28.37
C PRO A 950 -8.97 29.46 -28.93
N LYS A 951 -9.02 28.43 -28.05
CA LYS A 951 -8.84 27.02 -28.38
C LYS A 951 -9.75 26.58 -29.52
N PRO A 952 -9.25 25.87 -30.54
CA PRO A 952 -10.10 25.37 -31.62
C PRO A 952 -11.03 24.26 -31.05
N LYS A 953 -12.33 24.42 -31.34
CA LYS A 953 -13.32 23.35 -31.16
C LYS A 953 -13.02 22.23 -32.14
N PHE A 954 -12.80 21.00 -31.65
CA PHE A 954 -12.69 19.81 -32.48
C PHE A 954 -14.02 19.59 -33.25
N GLY A 955 -14.00 19.83 -34.55
CA GLY A 955 -15.06 19.49 -35.47
C GLY A 955 -14.86 18.03 -35.92
N PHE A 956 -15.91 17.23 -35.80
CA PHE A 956 -15.98 15.87 -36.34
C PHE A 956 -15.94 15.90 -37.87
N PHE A 957 -14.93 15.28 -38.47
CA PHE A 957 -14.96 14.92 -39.88
C PHE A 957 -15.74 13.62 -40.07
N LYS A 958 -16.87 13.68 -40.75
CA LYS A 958 -17.56 12.53 -41.36
C LYS A 958 -16.70 12.03 -42.51
N LYS A 959 -16.30 10.75 -42.48
CA LYS A 959 -15.93 10.04 -43.68
C LYS A 959 -17.17 9.42 -44.34
N LYS A 960 -17.31 9.65 -45.63
CA LYS A 960 -18.20 8.91 -46.56
C LYS A 960 -17.86 7.42 -46.56
#